data_2614d2142bc6c9ba31e2c07631eee803
#
_entry.id   2614d2142bc6c9ba31e2c07631eee803
#
_cell.length_a   1.000
_cell.length_b   1.000
_cell.length_c   1.000
_cell.angle_alpha   90.00
_cell.angle_beta   90.00
_cell.angle_gamma   90.00
#
_symmetry.space_group_name_H-M   'P 1'
#
loop_
_entity.id
_entity.type
_entity.pdbx_description
1 polymer ?
#
loop_
_entity_poly.entity_id
_entity_poly.type
_entity_poly.pdbx_seq_one_letter_code
_entity_poly.pdbx_strand_id
1 'polypeptide(L)'
;MPLNFRTLIAALIILPLHCHGVGTVLDEVVVTATKGETLIGNTAASIGFIDESILRGVDPTHINEILQRVPGVWISRGNGQEHLTAIRSPVLTGAGSCGAFIMAQDGISLRSPGFCNVNELFEATTELASRIEVVRGPDSSIYGSNAMHGVINILTPEPVADLREVTVESGPNDYYRTRLALSSDSLRLDVSGTTDGGYKDQSGFDQQKMLLKHRVLTADREITTTFSYTNLNQETAGFIKGRDSYKDSRQKRDNPNPEAYRDARSFRLISEIDQQLGKGSLVIKPYLRHVEMEFLQHFLPGQAIEENGHDSIGVSMLWNPDSWWQAGIDLEYTDAFLKETQPGPTQSSAFLTATIPQGKHYDYDVNAAIAGLFFSANKPLNDVLRLTGSIRYQYTGYEYDNRMIDGRSRDNGIACGFGGCRFSRPADREDSFNNWSPRAGLIYSWSDAHQVFISLSQGFRAPQATELYRLQNSQNVADIDPVEMDSLELGLRGGTEKVNYSIALFSMSKDNFIFRDTSRQNLDNGETEHQGIELDLKMELHEAVTASIAFTWAEHEYGNNPALSITPLKGNTIDTAPETLGSVSIKWQATSRQTHELEWVHIGEYYEDPQNQNEYDGHDLLNLRGSWSINNSARFFYRVMNLTDEDYAERADFAFGSDRYFVGTPRSVYLGLTLTI
;
A
#
# COMPACT_ATOMS: atom_id res chain seq x y z
N MET A 1 9.44 -26.98 -16.95
CA MET A 1 10.04 -26.67 -18.27
C MET A 1 9.98 -25.17 -18.40
N PRO A 2 11.03 -24.40 -18.22
CA PRO A 2 10.95 -22.95 -18.25
C PRO A 2 10.59 -22.47 -19.64
N LEU A 3 9.45 -21.82 -19.77
CA LEU A 3 9.06 -21.11 -20.99
C LEU A 3 10.00 -19.89 -21.13
N ASN A 4 10.86 -19.94 -22.13
CA ASN A 4 11.76 -18.83 -22.45
C ASN A 4 10.92 -17.61 -22.89
N PHE A 5 10.93 -16.55 -22.10
CA PHE A 5 10.22 -15.26 -22.30
C PHE A 5 10.44 -14.65 -23.70
N ARG A 6 11.58 -14.95 -24.37
CA ARG A 6 11.86 -14.54 -25.75
C ARG A 6 10.89 -15.12 -26.80
N THR A 7 10.18 -16.19 -26.48
CA THR A 7 9.24 -16.85 -27.40
C THR A 7 7.80 -16.33 -27.24
N LEU A 8 7.43 -15.76 -26.10
CA LEU A 8 6.09 -15.21 -25.87
C LEU A 8 5.86 -13.85 -26.54
N ILE A 9 6.89 -13.01 -26.67
CA ILE A 9 6.81 -11.70 -27.33
C ILE A 9 6.46 -11.83 -28.83
N ALA A 10 6.83 -12.93 -29.46
CA ALA A 10 6.57 -13.16 -30.88
C ALA A 10 5.12 -13.62 -31.19
N ALA A 11 4.37 -14.11 -30.21
CA ALA A 11 3.03 -14.66 -30.40
C ALA A 11 1.89 -13.63 -30.24
N LEU A 12 2.14 -12.48 -29.60
CA LEU A 12 1.11 -11.45 -29.34
C LEU A 12 0.93 -10.42 -30.47
N ILE A 13 1.75 -10.48 -31.53
CA ILE A 13 1.76 -9.46 -32.60
C ILE A 13 0.73 -9.74 -33.71
N ILE A 14 0.02 -10.87 -33.73
CA ILE A 14 -0.89 -11.23 -34.83
C ILE A 14 -2.28 -11.62 -34.30
N LEU A 15 -3.10 -10.61 -34.01
CA LEU A 15 -4.55 -10.73 -34.09
C LEU A 15 -5.16 -9.38 -34.50
N PRO A 16 -5.54 -9.17 -35.75
CA PRO A 16 -6.40 -8.06 -36.11
C PRO A 16 -7.84 -8.43 -35.73
N LEU A 17 -8.24 -8.10 -34.49
CA LEU A 17 -9.64 -8.06 -34.10
C LEU A 17 -10.28 -6.83 -34.76
N HIS A 18 -10.92 -7.03 -35.92
CA HIS A 18 -11.80 -6.02 -36.50
C HIS A 18 -13.10 -5.99 -35.70
N CYS A 19 -13.14 -5.20 -34.63
CA CYS A 19 -14.39 -4.80 -33.98
C CYS A 19 -14.67 -3.33 -34.33
N HIS A 20 -15.70 -3.09 -35.10
CA HIS A 20 -16.27 -1.76 -35.29
C HIS A 20 -17.31 -1.57 -34.16
N GLY A 21 -16.93 -0.84 -33.16
CA GLY A 21 -17.81 -0.42 -32.05
C GLY A 21 -17.34 0.93 -31.54
N VAL A 22 -18.22 1.90 -31.54
CA VAL A 22 -17.99 3.19 -30.88
C VAL A 22 -17.95 2.96 -29.38
N GLY A 23 -16.78 2.93 -28.78
CA GLY A 23 -16.62 2.76 -27.36
C GLY A 23 -15.51 3.68 -26.85
N THR A 24 -15.88 4.66 -26.04
CA THR A 24 -15.03 5.76 -25.55
C THR A 24 -14.44 5.51 -24.16
N VAL A 25 -14.24 4.25 -23.76
CA VAL A 25 -13.81 3.89 -22.39
C VAL A 25 -12.47 4.52 -22.00
N LEU A 26 -11.56 4.73 -22.92
CA LEU A 26 -10.23 5.32 -22.64
C LEU A 26 -10.28 6.84 -22.41
N ASP A 27 -11.34 7.50 -22.85
CA ASP A 27 -11.53 8.95 -22.70
C ASP A 27 -12.47 9.30 -21.51
N GLU A 28 -13.06 8.31 -20.85
CA GLU A 28 -14.00 8.54 -19.74
C GLU A 28 -13.32 8.45 -18.36
N VAL A 29 -12.19 7.72 -18.23
CA VAL A 29 -11.53 7.52 -16.96
C VAL A 29 -10.45 8.57 -16.75
N VAL A 30 -10.71 9.50 -15.84
CA VAL A 30 -9.73 10.48 -15.38
C VAL A 30 -8.97 9.90 -14.20
N VAL A 31 -7.66 10.00 -14.20
CA VAL A 31 -6.76 9.51 -13.14
C VAL A 31 -5.87 10.64 -12.63
N THR A 32 -5.45 10.56 -11.38
CA THR A 32 -4.56 11.54 -10.73
C THR A 32 -3.11 11.05 -10.64
N ALA A 33 -2.78 9.97 -11.36
CA ALA A 33 -1.46 9.35 -11.38
C ALA A 33 -0.31 10.30 -11.81
N THR A 34 -0.62 11.43 -12.41
CA THR A 34 0.36 12.47 -12.81
C THR A 34 0.34 13.70 -11.90
N LYS A 35 -0.23 13.61 -10.69
CA LYS A 35 -0.55 14.71 -9.76
C LYS A 35 -1.56 15.74 -10.30
N GLY A 36 -1.97 15.62 -11.55
CA GLY A 36 -3.05 16.36 -12.17
C GLY A 36 -4.03 15.40 -12.82
N GLU A 37 -5.24 15.86 -13.09
CA GLU A 37 -6.24 15.07 -13.80
C GLU A 37 -5.78 14.80 -15.24
N THR A 38 -5.77 13.53 -15.61
CA THR A 38 -5.46 13.10 -16.99
C THR A 38 -6.32 11.90 -17.37
N LEU A 39 -6.59 11.75 -18.67
CA LEU A 39 -7.30 10.57 -19.16
C LEU A 39 -6.37 9.35 -19.10
N ILE A 40 -6.90 8.21 -18.70
CA ILE A 40 -6.11 6.97 -18.65
C ILE A 40 -5.51 6.64 -20.01
N GLY A 41 -6.23 6.92 -21.09
CA GLY A 41 -5.77 6.78 -22.47
C GLY A 41 -4.51 7.59 -22.82
N ASN A 42 -4.19 8.60 -22.04
CA ASN A 42 -3.02 9.46 -22.23
C ASN A 42 -1.81 9.08 -21.38
N THR A 43 -1.87 8.00 -20.61
CA THR A 43 -0.78 7.56 -19.71
C THR A 43 -0.16 6.25 -20.20
N ALA A 44 1.17 6.16 -20.27
CA ALA A 44 1.86 4.89 -20.55
C ALA A 44 2.18 4.20 -19.20
N ALA A 45 1.14 3.77 -18.47
CA ALA A 45 1.23 3.10 -17.17
C ALA A 45 0.04 2.19 -16.97
N SER A 46 0.23 1.11 -16.19
CA SER A 46 -0.85 0.29 -15.66
C SER A 46 -1.41 0.92 -14.41
N ILE A 47 -2.67 1.36 -14.47
CA ILE A 47 -3.39 1.97 -13.35
C ILE A 47 -4.64 1.15 -13.11
N GLY A 48 -4.76 0.60 -11.90
CA GLY A 48 -5.99 0.02 -11.40
C GLY A 48 -6.79 1.07 -10.65
N PHE A 49 -8.11 0.99 -10.70
CA PHE A 49 -8.96 1.86 -9.91
C PHE A 49 -10.17 1.11 -9.36
N ILE A 50 -10.60 1.53 -8.20
CA ILE A 50 -11.79 1.04 -7.52
C ILE A 50 -12.70 2.22 -7.32
N ASP A 51 -13.83 2.23 -7.99
CA ASP A 51 -14.82 3.29 -7.92
C ASP A 51 -15.73 3.19 -6.68
N GLU A 52 -16.48 4.25 -6.40
CA GLU A 52 -17.40 4.33 -5.26
C GLU A 52 -18.45 3.20 -5.29
N SER A 53 -18.88 2.75 -6.46
CA SER A 53 -19.90 1.69 -6.57
C SER A 53 -19.35 0.34 -6.10
N ILE A 54 -18.07 0.06 -6.34
CA ILE A 54 -17.36 -1.11 -5.84
C ILE A 54 -17.14 -0.97 -4.34
N LEU A 55 -16.63 0.20 -3.88
CA LEU A 55 -16.42 0.48 -2.45
C LEU A 55 -17.70 0.30 -1.63
N ARG A 56 -18.81 0.88 -2.09
CA ARG A 56 -20.13 0.72 -1.45
C ARG A 56 -20.72 -0.68 -1.56
N GLY A 57 -20.34 -1.44 -2.59
CA GLY A 57 -20.79 -2.83 -2.81
C GLY A 57 -20.06 -3.82 -1.93
N VAL A 58 -18.75 -3.66 -1.79
CA VAL A 58 -17.89 -4.50 -0.93
C VAL A 58 -18.06 -4.13 0.53
N ASP A 59 -18.13 -2.84 0.81
CA ASP A 59 -18.24 -2.27 2.16
C ASP A 59 -17.17 -2.83 3.13
N PRO A 60 -15.88 -2.70 2.82
CA PRO A 60 -14.79 -3.46 3.44
C PRO A 60 -14.63 -3.14 4.93
N THR A 61 -14.28 -4.16 5.69
CA THR A 61 -13.80 -4.01 7.08
C THR A 61 -12.30 -3.77 7.09
N HIS A 62 -11.58 -4.37 6.15
CA HIS A 62 -10.16 -4.24 5.97
C HIS A 62 -9.82 -3.95 4.50
N ILE A 63 -8.75 -3.21 4.27
CA ILE A 63 -8.35 -2.75 2.92
C ILE A 63 -7.98 -3.91 1.97
N ASN A 64 -7.59 -5.09 2.47
CA ASN A 64 -7.31 -6.25 1.63
C ASN A 64 -8.55 -6.70 0.83
N GLU A 65 -9.77 -6.59 1.38
CA GLU A 65 -11.02 -6.98 0.72
C GLU A 65 -11.28 -6.20 -0.59
N ILE A 66 -10.66 -5.04 -0.72
CA ILE A 66 -10.79 -4.16 -1.89
C ILE A 66 -9.61 -4.30 -2.84
N LEU A 67 -8.37 -4.23 -2.32
CA LEU A 67 -7.18 -4.15 -3.16
C LEU A 67 -6.84 -5.46 -3.85
N GLN A 68 -7.32 -6.61 -3.36
CA GLN A 68 -7.26 -7.90 -4.07
C GLN A 68 -7.99 -7.91 -5.42
N ARG A 69 -8.80 -6.88 -5.71
CA ARG A 69 -9.50 -6.67 -6.99
C ARG A 69 -8.65 -5.92 -8.01
N VAL A 70 -7.43 -5.54 -7.66
CA VAL A 70 -6.48 -4.89 -8.54
C VAL A 70 -5.36 -5.87 -8.86
N PRO A 71 -5.13 -6.24 -10.13
CA PRO A 71 -4.03 -7.14 -10.50
C PRO A 71 -2.69 -6.59 -10.01
N GLY A 72 -1.76 -7.47 -9.64
CA GLY A 72 -0.43 -7.10 -9.17
C GLY A 72 -0.37 -6.59 -7.73
N VAL A 73 -1.50 -6.54 -7.02
CA VAL A 73 -1.59 -6.04 -5.64
C VAL A 73 -1.98 -7.15 -4.69
N TRP A 74 -1.21 -7.31 -3.62
CA TRP A 74 -1.55 -8.17 -2.50
C TRP A 74 -1.38 -7.41 -1.19
N ILE A 75 -2.44 -7.37 -0.40
CA ILE A 75 -2.43 -6.86 0.96
C ILE A 75 -2.51 -8.07 1.89
N SER A 76 -1.36 -8.50 2.39
CA SER A 76 -1.26 -9.59 3.35
C SER A 76 -1.70 -9.08 4.72
N ARG A 77 -2.86 -9.52 5.20
CA ARG A 77 -3.45 -9.08 6.46
C ARG A 77 -2.71 -9.67 7.66
N GLY A 78 -2.53 -8.87 8.69
CA GLY A 78 -2.10 -9.29 10.02
C GLY A 78 -3.30 -9.44 10.96
N ASN A 79 -3.20 -8.95 12.20
CA ASN A 79 -4.31 -8.89 13.14
C ASN A 79 -5.01 -7.53 13.05
N GLY A 80 -6.32 -7.50 13.24
CA GLY A 80 -7.12 -6.28 13.20
C GLY A 80 -6.93 -5.50 11.89
N GLN A 81 -6.35 -4.30 11.98
CA GLN A 81 -6.06 -3.42 10.84
C GLN A 81 -4.60 -3.54 10.33
N GLU A 82 -3.79 -4.42 10.91
CA GLU A 82 -2.42 -4.64 10.44
C GLU A 82 -2.39 -5.32 9.08
N HIS A 83 -1.44 -4.91 8.27
CA HIS A 83 -1.24 -5.45 6.92
C HIS A 83 0.19 -5.22 6.45
N LEU A 84 0.59 -5.97 5.43
CA LEU A 84 1.79 -5.72 4.64
C LEU A 84 1.39 -5.59 3.18
N THR A 85 1.98 -4.64 2.49
CA THR A 85 1.64 -4.34 1.10
C THR A 85 2.65 -4.99 0.15
N ALA A 86 2.15 -5.53 -0.96
CA ALA A 86 2.93 -5.94 -2.12
C ALA A 86 2.27 -5.38 -3.39
N ILE A 87 3.07 -4.79 -4.28
CA ILE A 87 2.67 -4.35 -5.63
C ILE A 87 3.77 -4.81 -6.56
N ARG A 88 3.53 -5.83 -7.39
CA ARG A 88 4.56 -6.44 -8.25
C ARG A 88 5.85 -6.77 -7.47
N SER A 89 5.67 -7.24 -6.24
CA SER A 89 6.78 -7.52 -5.31
C SER A 89 6.38 -8.64 -4.35
N PRO A 90 7.34 -9.27 -3.67
CA PRO A 90 7.07 -10.03 -2.47
C PRO A 90 6.54 -9.10 -1.36
N VAL A 91 5.98 -9.68 -0.31
CA VAL A 91 5.73 -8.95 0.94
C VAL A 91 7.05 -8.65 1.62
N LEU A 92 7.35 -7.37 1.80
CA LEU A 92 8.61 -6.92 2.35
C LEU A 92 8.49 -6.71 3.86
N THR A 93 9.33 -7.38 4.65
CA THR A 93 9.26 -7.40 6.13
C THR A 93 10.45 -6.75 6.82
N GLY A 94 11.49 -6.34 6.09
CA GLY A 94 12.69 -5.70 6.65
C GLY A 94 12.42 -4.30 7.22
N ALA A 95 13.35 -3.80 8.04
CA ALA A 95 13.31 -2.42 8.48
C ALA A 95 13.37 -1.49 7.25
N GLY A 96 12.48 -0.50 7.18
CA GLY A 96 12.40 0.43 6.06
C GLY A 96 11.80 -0.13 4.75
N SER A 97 11.46 -1.41 4.70
CA SER A 97 10.86 -2.03 3.50
C SER A 97 9.52 -1.43 3.07
N CYS A 98 8.78 -0.83 4.01
CA CYS A 98 7.59 -0.01 3.75
C CYS A 98 7.85 1.12 2.74
N GLY A 99 9.06 1.64 2.65
CA GLY A 99 9.44 2.67 1.69
C GLY A 99 9.51 2.21 0.23
N ALA A 100 9.12 0.98 -0.08
CA ALA A 100 9.00 0.51 -1.47
C ALA A 100 7.73 1.01 -2.17
N PHE A 101 6.76 1.56 -1.43
CA PHE A 101 5.46 2.03 -1.92
C PHE A 101 5.17 3.44 -1.41
N ILE A 102 4.39 4.22 -2.17
CA ILE A 102 3.71 5.40 -1.63
C ILE A 102 2.25 5.05 -1.37
N MET A 103 1.82 5.36 -0.17
CA MET A 103 0.43 5.37 0.24
C MET A 103 0.02 6.82 0.44
N ALA A 104 -0.97 7.28 -0.31
CA ALA A 104 -1.36 8.68 -0.37
C ALA A 104 -2.86 8.88 -0.16
N GLN A 105 -3.24 10.07 0.29
CA GLN A 105 -4.61 10.56 0.29
C GLN A 105 -4.64 11.90 -0.44
N ASP A 106 -5.52 12.04 -1.45
CA ASP A 106 -5.63 13.20 -2.35
C ASP A 106 -4.28 13.65 -2.94
N GLY A 107 -3.41 12.66 -3.25
CA GLY A 107 -2.09 12.88 -3.86
C GLY A 107 -0.97 13.27 -2.90
N ILE A 108 -1.24 13.38 -1.59
CA ILE A 108 -0.24 13.64 -0.55
C ILE A 108 0.02 12.35 0.23
N SER A 109 1.29 11.98 0.38
CA SER A 109 1.70 10.76 1.08
C SER A 109 1.20 10.75 2.53
N LEU A 110 0.79 9.57 3.02
CA LEU A 110 0.27 9.40 4.38
C LEU A 110 1.34 9.68 5.43
N ARG A 111 2.58 9.27 5.15
CA ARG A 111 3.77 9.54 5.97
C ARG A 111 4.87 10.19 5.15
N SER A 112 5.76 10.89 5.80
CA SER A 112 6.94 11.48 5.15
C SER A 112 7.85 10.38 4.60
N PRO A 113 8.38 10.52 3.37
CA PRO A 113 9.45 9.65 2.91
C PRO A 113 10.63 9.65 3.89
N GLY A 114 11.11 8.45 4.24
CA GLY A 114 12.10 8.26 5.31
C GLY A 114 11.51 7.75 6.63
N PHE A 115 10.19 7.88 6.83
CA PHE A 115 9.48 7.53 8.07
C PHE A 115 8.25 6.64 7.83
N CYS A 116 8.29 5.80 6.83
CA CYS A 116 7.18 4.93 6.47
C CYS A 116 6.82 3.91 7.58
N ASN A 117 5.60 3.42 7.54
CA ASN A 117 5.14 2.28 8.35
C ASN A 117 4.53 1.22 7.43
N VAL A 118 4.83 -0.06 7.68
CA VAL A 118 4.30 -1.18 6.87
C VAL A 118 2.77 -1.24 6.87
N ASN A 119 2.11 -0.74 7.91
CA ASN A 119 0.66 -0.75 8.11
C ASN A 119 -0.01 0.60 7.78
N GLU A 120 0.64 1.54 7.11
CA GLU A 120 0.18 2.94 7.09
C GLU A 120 -1.18 3.18 6.43
N LEU A 121 -1.73 2.22 5.64
CA LEU A 121 -3.08 2.36 5.06
C LEU A 121 -4.21 2.44 6.12
N PHE A 122 -4.00 2.00 7.35
CA PHE A 122 -5.01 2.21 8.40
C PHE A 122 -5.18 3.70 8.78
N GLU A 123 -4.20 4.53 8.48
CA GLU A 123 -4.24 5.97 8.70
C GLU A 123 -5.05 6.72 7.64
N ALA A 124 -5.37 6.08 6.51
CA ALA A 124 -6.23 6.65 5.48
C ALA A 124 -7.72 6.41 5.76
N THR A 125 -8.57 7.26 5.21
CA THR A 125 -10.03 7.16 5.32
C THR A 125 -10.60 6.23 4.23
N THR A 126 -10.08 5.00 4.14
CA THR A 126 -10.34 4.05 3.04
C THR A 126 -11.81 3.68 2.86
N GLU A 127 -12.55 3.45 3.96
CA GLU A 127 -13.98 3.12 3.93
C GLU A 127 -14.89 4.33 3.65
N LEU A 128 -14.31 5.54 3.67
CA LEU A 128 -14.98 6.80 3.35
C LEU A 128 -14.55 7.34 1.97
N ALA A 129 -13.70 6.62 1.24
CA ALA A 129 -13.17 7.06 -0.04
C ALA A 129 -14.25 7.08 -1.14
N SER A 130 -14.11 7.99 -2.09
CA SER A 130 -14.86 7.99 -3.35
C SER A 130 -14.23 7.09 -4.40
N ARG A 131 -12.90 6.96 -4.37
CA ARG A 131 -12.14 6.13 -5.32
C ARG A 131 -10.77 5.77 -4.72
N ILE A 132 -10.23 4.63 -5.12
CA ILE A 132 -8.85 4.26 -4.87
C ILE A 132 -8.18 4.05 -6.23
N GLU A 133 -7.05 4.69 -6.43
CA GLU A 133 -6.19 4.52 -7.61
C GLU A 133 -4.91 3.81 -7.21
N VAL A 134 -4.49 2.84 -8.03
CA VAL A 134 -3.24 2.11 -7.83
C VAL A 134 -2.39 2.18 -9.09
N VAL A 135 -1.30 2.94 -9.02
CA VAL A 135 -0.26 2.92 -10.07
C VAL A 135 0.66 1.74 -9.79
N ARG A 136 0.87 0.87 -10.76
CA ARG A 136 1.70 -0.33 -10.64
C ARG A 136 3.02 -0.15 -11.36
N GLY A 137 4.12 -0.49 -10.69
CA GLY A 137 5.48 -0.22 -11.16
C GLY A 137 6.00 1.17 -10.78
N PRO A 138 7.25 1.50 -11.12
CA PRO A 138 7.92 2.71 -10.68
C PRO A 138 7.22 3.99 -11.16
N ASP A 139 6.92 4.91 -10.22
CA ASP A 139 6.36 6.23 -10.50
C ASP A 139 7.09 7.36 -9.75
N SER A 140 8.36 7.10 -9.42
CA SER A 140 9.21 8.07 -8.71
C SER A 140 9.45 9.36 -9.53
N SER A 141 9.29 9.31 -10.85
CA SER A 141 9.38 10.49 -11.73
C SER A 141 8.28 11.54 -11.47
N ILE A 142 7.21 11.16 -10.78
CA ILE A 142 6.10 12.03 -10.40
C ILE A 142 6.04 12.19 -8.87
N TYR A 143 6.02 11.07 -8.13
CA TYR A 143 5.81 11.07 -6.68
C TYR A 143 7.11 11.12 -5.86
N GLY A 144 8.27 10.85 -6.45
CA GLY A 144 9.57 10.88 -5.79
C GLY A 144 9.91 9.58 -5.07
N SER A 145 10.73 9.70 -4.01
CA SER A 145 11.19 8.59 -3.20
C SER A 145 10.02 7.74 -2.69
N ASN A 146 10.23 6.43 -2.61
CA ASN A 146 9.29 5.40 -2.18
C ASN A 146 8.27 4.94 -3.25
N ALA A 147 8.05 5.67 -4.35
CA ALA A 147 7.20 5.20 -5.45
C ALA A 147 7.92 4.18 -6.36
N MET A 148 8.60 3.20 -5.78
CA MET A 148 9.39 2.21 -6.53
C MET A 148 8.53 1.13 -7.16
N HIS A 149 7.71 0.45 -6.36
CA HIS A 149 6.82 -0.61 -6.83
C HIS A 149 5.43 -0.09 -7.19
N GLY A 150 5.05 1.08 -6.66
CA GLY A 150 3.76 1.68 -6.98
C GLY A 150 3.29 2.74 -6.01
N VAL A 151 2.09 3.25 -6.31
CA VAL A 151 1.39 4.26 -5.51
C VAL A 151 -0.04 3.81 -5.29
N ILE A 152 -0.51 3.82 -4.05
CA ILE A 152 -1.92 3.66 -3.68
C ILE A 152 -2.42 5.04 -3.26
N ASN A 153 -3.34 5.63 -4.02
CA ASN A 153 -3.91 6.95 -3.75
C ASN A 153 -5.39 6.84 -3.39
N ILE A 154 -5.73 7.21 -2.17
CA ILE A 154 -7.10 7.22 -1.64
C ILE A 154 -7.70 8.60 -1.93
N LEU A 155 -8.71 8.66 -2.79
CA LEU A 155 -9.39 9.92 -3.14
C LEU A 155 -10.61 10.11 -2.26
N THR A 156 -10.66 11.25 -1.59
CA THR A 156 -11.76 11.58 -0.69
C THR A 156 -12.95 12.12 -1.48
N PRO A 157 -14.19 11.86 -1.02
CA PRO A 157 -15.39 12.26 -1.74
C PRO A 157 -15.59 13.79 -1.75
N GLU A 158 -16.11 14.29 -2.87
CA GLU A 158 -16.44 15.71 -3.03
C GLU A 158 -17.75 16.08 -2.32
N PRO A 159 -17.92 17.37 -1.93
CA PRO A 159 -19.20 17.89 -1.48
C PRO A 159 -20.28 17.74 -2.56
N VAL A 160 -21.44 17.22 -2.16
CA VAL A 160 -22.63 17.05 -3.03
C VAL A 160 -23.87 17.57 -2.31
N ALA A 161 -24.84 18.08 -3.05
CA ALA A 161 -26.08 18.61 -2.49
C ALA A 161 -26.87 17.54 -1.71
N ASP A 162 -27.42 17.93 -0.57
CA ASP A 162 -28.42 17.18 0.21
C ASP A 162 -28.13 15.71 0.51
N LEU A 163 -26.83 15.33 0.74
CA LEU A 163 -26.50 13.99 1.24
C LEU A 163 -26.69 13.96 2.77
N ARG A 164 -27.47 13.01 3.26
CA ARG A 164 -27.65 12.72 4.69
C ARG A 164 -27.85 11.23 4.86
N GLU A 165 -26.78 10.51 5.16
CA GLU A 165 -26.80 9.06 5.30
C GLU A 165 -26.27 8.64 6.67
N VAL A 166 -26.95 7.67 7.27
CA VAL A 166 -26.47 6.93 8.44
C VAL A 166 -26.44 5.45 8.08
N THR A 167 -25.31 4.82 8.28
CA THR A 167 -25.14 3.37 8.09
C THR A 167 -24.78 2.72 9.42
N VAL A 168 -25.44 1.63 9.76
CA VAL A 168 -25.09 0.77 10.89
C VAL A 168 -24.86 -0.64 10.38
N GLU A 169 -23.85 -1.30 10.90
CA GLU A 169 -23.50 -2.68 10.54
C GLU A 169 -23.13 -3.47 11.80
N SER A 170 -23.47 -4.75 11.82
CA SER A 170 -23.11 -5.68 12.89
C SER A 170 -22.61 -7.00 12.28
N GLY A 171 -21.70 -7.66 12.96
CA GLY A 171 -21.08 -8.91 12.52
C GLY A 171 -20.69 -9.83 13.69
N PRO A 172 -19.91 -10.89 13.44
CA PRO A 172 -19.41 -11.78 14.47
C PRO A 172 -18.37 -11.09 15.36
N ASN A 173 -18.02 -11.73 16.48
CA ASN A 173 -16.99 -11.30 17.40
C ASN A 173 -17.18 -9.84 17.93
N ASP A 174 -18.42 -9.50 18.28
CA ASP A 174 -18.79 -8.16 18.77
C ASP A 174 -18.41 -7.03 17.78
N TYR A 175 -18.47 -7.33 16.47
CA TYR A 175 -18.25 -6.32 15.43
C TYR A 175 -19.45 -5.40 15.29
N TYR A 176 -19.20 -4.10 15.39
CA TYR A 176 -20.16 -3.03 15.11
C TYR A 176 -19.48 -1.88 14.39
N ARG A 177 -20.14 -1.36 13.35
CA ARG A 177 -19.70 -0.16 12.64
C ARG A 177 -20.84 0.82 12.43
N THR A 178 -20.57 2.09 12.68
CA THR A 178 -21.50 3.18 12.38
C THR A 178 -20.81 4.21 11.51
N ARG A 179 -21.48 4.64 10.44
CA ARG A 179 -21.00 5.70 9.57
C ARG A 179 -22.07 6.78 9.44
N LEU A 180 -21.63 8.03 9.38
CA LEU A 180 -22.43 9.21 9.11
C LEU A 180 -21.82 9.94 7.91
N ALA A 181 -22.63 10.28 6.91
CA ALA A 181 -22.26 11.14 5.80
C ALA A 181 -23.26 12.30 5.67
N LEU A 182 -22.76 13.51 5.80
CA LEU A 182 -23.53 14.73 5.65
C LEU A 182 -22.86 15.61 4.60
N SER A 183 -23.63 16.11 3.62
CA SER A 183 -23.07 16.99 2.61
C SER A 183 -24.06 18.03 2.10
N SER A 184 -23.52 19.20 1.77
CA SER A 184 -24.14 20.28 1.01
C SER A 184 -23.25 20.59 -0.22
N ASP A 185 -23.61 21.58 -1.03
CA ASP A 185 -22.83 21.96 -2.23
C ASP A 185 -21.37 22.34 -1.94
N SER A 186 -21.06 22.79 -0.72
CA SER A 186 -19.73 23.31 -0.37
C SER A 186 -19.08 22.64 0.82
N LEU A 187 -19.80 21.84 1.60
CA LEU A 187 -19.30 21.25 2.82
C LEU A 187 -19.71 19.78 2.91
N ARG A 188 -18.76 18.88 3.21
CA ARG A 188 -18.98 17.47 3.45
C ARG A 188 -18.32 17.04 4.76
N LEU A 189 -19.06 16.25 5.54
CA LEU A 189 -18.59 15.59 6.75
C LEU A 189 -18.89 14.10 6.66
N ASP A 190 -17.87 13.27 6.74
CA ASP A 190 -17.99 11.83 6.89
C ASP A 190 -17.33 11.40 8.21
N VAL A 191 -17.99 10.54 8.97
CA VAL A 191 -17.47 9.99 10.23
C VAL A 191 -17.74 8.49 10.26
N SER A 192 -16.76 7.73 10.68
CA SER A 192 -16.84 6.27 10.90
C SER A 192 -16.34 5.92 12.29
N GLY A 193 -17.08 5.03 12.95
CA GLY A 193 -16.65 4.39 14.19
C GLY A 193 -16.83 2.88 14.06
N THR A 194 -15.76 2.12 14.30
CA THR A 194 -15.74 0.66 14.22
C THR A 194 -15.21 0.09 15.52
N THR A 195 -15.87 -0.95 16.05
CA THR A 195 -15.35 -1.83 17.11
C THR A 195 -15.42 -3.27 16.61
N ASP A 196 -14.43 -4.08 16.93
CA ASP A 196 -14.33 -5.49 16.57
C ASP A 196 -13.63 -6.22 17.73
N GLY A 197 -14.27 -7.22 18.33
CA GLY A 197 -13.67 -8.02 19.39
C GLY A 197 -12.60 -9.01 18.91
N GLY A 198 -12.42 -9.14 17.59
CA GLY A 198 -11.42 -10.02 16.97
C GLY A 198 -11.81 -11.51 17.00
N TYR A 199 -11.25 -12.28 16.06
CA TYR A 199 -11.48 -13.73 15.99
C TYR A 199 -10.65 -14.49 17.03
N LYS A 200 -9.42 -14.09 17.26
CA LYS A 200 -8.53 -14.67 18.28
C LYS A 200 -8.81 -14.05 19.64
N ASP A 201 -8.37 -14.69 20.71
CA ASP A 201 -8.50 -14.16 22.05
C ASP A 201 -7.68 -12.87 22.18
N GLN A 202 -8.27 -11.80 22.72
CA GLN A 202 -7.61 -10.48 22.90
C GLN A 202 -6.94 -10.00 21.58
N SER A 203 -7.74 -9.85 20.55
CA SER A 203 -7.27 -9.42 19.21
C SER A 203 -8.18 -8.37 18.59
N GLY A 204 -8.96 -7.69 19.40
CA GLY A 204 -9.92 -6.69 18.95
C GLY A 204 -9.28 -5.35 18.59
N PHE A 205 -10.10 -4.47 17.99
CA PHE A 205 -9.71 -3.09 17.76
C PHE A 205 -10.90 -2.13 17.83
N ASP A 206 -10.59 -0.90 18.17
CA ASP A 206 -11.47 0.25 18.04
C ASP A 206 -10.84 1.26 17.08
N GLN A 207 -11.59 1.71 16.09
CA GLN A 207 -11.12 2.69 15.13
C GLN A 207 -12.15 3.80 14.89
N GLN A 208 -11.71 5.05 14.92
CA GLN A 208 -12.51 6.21 14.57
C GLN A 208 -11.85 6.96 13.44
N LYS A 209 -12.64 7.35 12.42
CA LYS A 209 -12.19 8.16 11.29
C LYS A 209 -13.14 9.32 11.05
N MET A 210 -12.59 10.44 10.67
CA MET A 210 -13.33 11.64 10.31
C MET A 210 -12.73 12.27 9.07
N LEU A 211 -13.58 12.71 8.18
CA LEU A 211 -13.26 13.50 7.01
C LEU A 211 -14.14 14.73 6.97
N LEU A 212 -13.55 15.91 6.87
CA LEU A 212 -14.26 17.18 6.65
C LEU A 212 -13.66 17.84 5.40
N LYS A 213 -14.49 18.08 4.39
CA LYS A 213 -14.08 18.73 3.14
C LYS A 213 -14.92 19.97 2.89
N HIS A 214 -14.26 21.09 2.64
CA HIS A 214 -14.88 22.36 2.32
C HIS A 214 -14.38 22.89 0.97
N ARG A 215 -15.31 23.25 0.09
CA ARG A 215 -15.05 23.72 -1.27
C ARG A 215 -15.56 25.15 -1.45
N VAL A 216 -14.71 26.01 -2.00
CA VAL A 216 -15.03 27.38 -2.38
C VAL A 216 -14.75 27.56 -3.86
N LEU A 217 -15.76 27.98 -4.60
CA LEU A 217 -15.67 28.24 -6.04
C LEU A 217 -15.77 29.75 -6.32
N THR A 218 -14.86 30.26 -7.12
CA THR A 218 -14.89 31.59 -7.69
C THR A 218 -14.81 31.51 -9.21
N ALA A 219 -14.82 32.62 -9.92
CA ALA A 219 -14.78 32.64 -11.39
C ALA A 219 -13.48 32.07 -11.98
N ASP A 220 -12.36 32.16 -11.25
CA ASP A 220 -11.02 31.81 -11.71
C ASP A 220 -10.24 30.88 -10.75
N ARG A 221 -10.89 30.47 -9.64
CA ARG A 221 -10.24 29.68 -8.60
C ARG A 221 -11.21 28.73 -7.93
N GLU A 222 -10.74 27.52 -7.72
CA GLU A 222 -11.34 26.54 -6.81
C GLU A 222 -10.39 26.31 -5.62
N ILE A 223 -10.93 26.31 -4.40
CA ILE A 223 -10.20 25.98 -3.19
C ILE A 223 -10.93 24.86 -2.49
N THR A 224 -10.30 23.70 -2.38
CA THR A 224 -10.83 22.56 -1.64
C THR A 224 -9.91 22.26 -0.46
N THR A 225 -10.45 22.38 0.76
CA THR A 225 -9.70 22.09 1.99
C THR A 225 -10.26 20.83 2.63
N THR A 226 -9.40 19.84 2.81
CA THR A 226 -9.72 18.55 3.40
C THR A 226 -8.97 18.40 4.74
N PHE A 227 -9.73 18.15 5.80
CA PHE A 227 -9.21 17.68 7.08
C PHE A 227 -9.57 16.20 7.25
N SER A 228 -8.61 15.38 7.62
CA SER A 228 -8.82 13.98 7.96
C SER A 228 -8.18 13.63 9.29
N TYR A 229 -8.87 12.80 10.06
CA TYR A 229 -8.42 12.28 11.35
C TYR A 229 -8.66 10.78 11.44
N THR A 230 -7.71 10.06 11.99
CA THR A 230 -7.82 8.63 12.29
C THR A 230 -7.25 8.36 13.67
N ASN A 231 -7.96 7.55 14.45
CA ASN A 231 -7.50 6.98 15.70
C ASN A 231 -7.73 5.47 15.67
N LEU A 232 -6.70 4.69 16.00
CA LEU A 232 -6.75 3.24 16.12
C LEU A 232 -6.23 2.84 17.49
N ASN A 233 -7.00 2.01 18.19
CA ASN A 233 -6.57 1.31 19.40
C ASN A 233 -6.78 -0.17 19.13
N GLN A 234 -5.71 -0.98 19.14
CA GLN A 234 -5.75 -2.36 18.71
C GLN A 234 -4.95 -3.28 19.61
N GLU A 235 -5.57 -4.41 19.97
CA GLU A 235 -4.88 -5.57 20.54
C GLU A 235 -4.24 -6.38 19.40
N THR A 236 -2.99 -6.82 19.55
CA THR A 236 -2.24 -7.50 18.49
C THR A 236 -1.90 -8.93 18.90
N ALA A 237 -2.67 -9.90 18.42
CA ALA A 237 -2.53 -11.30 18.81
C ALA A 237 -1.27 -12.01 18.28
N GLY A 238 -0.58 -11.44 17.30
CA GLY A 238 0.57 -12.06 16.66
C GLY A 238 0.22 -13.34 15.87
N PHE A 239 1.23 -14.18 15.63
CA PHE A 239 1.13 -15.42 14.87
C PHE A 239 1.11 -16.65 15.79
N ILE A 240 0.54 -17.75 15.31
CA ILE A 240 0.69 -19.08 15.92
C ILE A 240 1.82 -19.83 15.26
N LYS A 241 2.37 -20.86 15.93
CA LYS A 241 3.55 -21.62 15.48
C LYS A 241 3.26 -23.08 15.26
N GLY A 242 3.99 -23.67 14.34
CA GLY A 242 3.98 -25.10 14.03
C GLY A 242 3.31 -25.39 12.71
N ARG A 243 3.79 -26.41 12.01
CA ARG A 243 3.31 -26.76 10.68
C ARG A 243 1.81 -27.01 10.69
N ASP A 244 1.09 -26.35 9.76
CA ASP A 244 -0.36 -26.40 9.59
C ASP A 244 -1.17 -26.02 10.86
N SER A 245 -0.58 -25.29 11.81
CA SER A 245 -1.26 -24.95 13.07
C SER A 245 -2.55 -24.13 12.85
N TYR A 246 -2.65 -23.39 11.73
CA TYR A 246 -3.86 -22.65 11.36
C TYR A 246 -5.06 -23.56 11.05
N LYS A 247 -4.85 -24.87 10.78
CA LYS A 247 -5.89 -25.90 10.59
C LYS A 247 -6.32 -26.53 11.93
N ASP A 248 -5.56 -26.37 13.02
CA ASP A 248 -5.90 -26.93 14.33
C ASP A 248 -6.92 -26.05 15.07
N SER A 249 -8.14 -26.55 15.19
CA SER A 249 -9.26 -25.84 15.82
C SER A 249 -9.00 -25.43 17.29
N ARG A 250 -8.04 -26.04 17.98
CA ARG A 250 -7.64 -25.69 19.36
C ARG A 250 -6.67 -24.51 19.41
N GLN A 251 -5.85 -24.33 18.35
CA GLN A 251 -4.78 -23.34 18.31
C GLN A 251 -5.16 -22.07 17.53
N LYS A 252 -6.04 -22.18 16.55
CA LYS A 252 -6.36 -21.06 15.65
C LYS A 252 -6.98 -19.82 16.33
N ARG A 253 -7.44 -19.96 17.58
CA ARG A 253 -7.89 -18.84 18.42
C ARG A 253 -6.85 -18.38 19.44
N ASP A 254 -5.75 -19.12 19.62
CA ASP A 254 -4.77 -18.79 20.62
C ASP A 254 -4.10 -17.43 20.34
N ASN A 255 -3.92 -16.66 21.43
CA ASN A 255 -3.10 -15.46 21.41
C ASN A 255 -1.86 -15.69 22.29
N PRO A 256 -0.68 -15.90 21.68
CA PRO A 256 0.55 -16.08 22.46
C PRO A 256 1.09 -14.78 23.07
N ASN A 257 0.52 -13.62 22.72
CA ASN A 257 0.98 -12.29 23.17
C ASN A 257 -0.23 -11.42 23.59
N PRO A 258 -0.94 -11.78 24.66
CA PRO A 258 -2.16 -11.07 25.05
C PRO A 258 -1.91 -9.62 25.51
N GLU A 259 -0.66 -9.28 25.84
CA GLU A 259 -0.23 -7.92 26.21
C GLU A 259 0.11 -7.04 24.99
N ALA A 260 0.13 -7.61 23.78
CA ALA A 260 0.53 -6.86 22.61
C ALA A 260 -0.57 -5.93 22.11
N TYR A 261 -0.18 -4.72 21.74
CA TYR A 261 -1.06 -3.68 21.26
C TYR A 261 -0.39 -2.79 20.20
N ARG A 262 -1.22 -2.02 19.49
CA ARG A 262 -0.81 -0.93 18.59
C ARG A 262 -1.84 0.18 18.66
N ASP A 263 -1.41 1.32 19.15
CA ASP A 263 -2.20 2.55 19.18
C ASP A 263 -1.60 3.55 18.20
N ALA A 264 -2.45 4.17 17.39
CA ALA A 264 -2.00 5.13 16.39
C ALA A 264 -3.00 6.26 16.18
N ARG A 265 -2.50 7.45 15.98
CA ARG A 265 -3.27 8.65 15.67
C ARG A 265 -2.65 9.39 14.50
N SER A 266 -3.49 9.87 13.60
CA SER A 266 -3.02 10.75 12.55
C SER A 266 -4.05 11.82 12.22
N PHE A 267 -3.58 13.01 11.89
CA PHE A 267 -4.40 14.00 11.23
C PHE A 267 -3.66 14.64 10.05
N ARG A 268 -4.42 15.06 9.06
CA ARG A 268 -3.91 15.78 7.89
C ARG A 268 -4.85 16.93 7.57
N LEU A 269 -4.24 18.03 7.17
CA LEU A 269 -4.93 19.18 6.59
C LEU A 269 -4.29 19.46 5.23
N ILE A 270 -5.06 19.33 4.16
CA ILE A 270 -4.63 19.57 2.79
C ILE A 270 -5.54 20.64 2.20
N SER A 271 -4.99 21.70 1.63
CA SER A 271 -5.74 22.66 0.83
C SER A 271 -5.28 22.59 -0.61
N GLU A 272 -6.15 22.20 -1.52
CA GLU A 272 -5.91 22.26 -2.96
C GLU A 272 -6.45 23.56 -3.50
N ILE A 273 -5.59 24.36 -4.10
CA ILE A 273 -5.92 25.65 -4.72
C ILE A 273 -5.65 25.49 -6.22
N ASP A 274 -6.72 25.37 -7.00
CA ASP A 274 -6.64 25.38 -8.47
C ASP A 274 -6.94 26.80 -8.96
N GLN A 275 -5.91 27.44 -9.50
CA GLN A 275 -5.97 28.77 -10.06
C GLN A 275 -5.86 28.70 -11.58
N GLN A 276 -6.91 29.16 -12.29
CA GLN A 276 -6.87 29.30 -13.73
C GLN A 276 -5.95 30.45 -14.14
N LEU A 277 -5.00 30.19 -15.03
CA LEU A 277 -4.01 31.13 -15.56
C LEU A 277 -4.10 31.17 -17.09
N GLY A 278 -5.00 31.99 -17.61
CA GLY A 278 -5.29 32.03 -19.04
C GLY A 278 -5.98 30.75 -19.52
N LYS A 279 -5.30 29.95 -20.34
CA LYS A 279 -5.79 28.63 -20.76
C LYS A 279 -5.26 27.48 -19.91
N GLY A 280 -4.23 27.73 -19.12
CA GLY A 280 -3.61 26.76 -18.22
C GLY A 280 -4.07 26.91 -16.79
N SER A 281 -3.52 26.07 -15.90
CA SER A 281 -3.81 26.10 -14.46
C SER A 281 -2.54 25.99 -13.62
N LEU A 282 -2.61 26.51 -12.41
CA LEU A 282 -1.63 26.32 -11.35
C LEU A 282 -2.34 25.70 -10.14
N VAL A 283 -2.01 24.46 -9.84
CA VAL A 283 -2.50 23.77 -8.64
C VAL A 283 -1.45 23.88 -7.55
N ILE A 284 -1.86 24.37 -6.38
CA ILE A 284 -1.00 24.52 -5.19
C ILE A 284 -1.65 23.74 -4.05
N LYS A 285 -0.92 22.78 -3.46
CA LYS A 285 -1.38 21.93 -2.36
C LYS A 285 -0.48 22.12 -1.13
N PRO A 286 -0.66 23.18 -0.29
CA PRO A 286 -0.08 23.21 1.03
C PRO A 286 -0.74 22.16 1.93
N TYR A 287 0.06 21.56 2.81
CA TYR A 287 -0.43 20.55 3.75
C TYR A 287 0.32 20.57 5.08
N LEU A 288 -0.40 20.10 6.09
CA LEU A 288 0.12 19.76 7.42
C LEU A 288 -0.23 18.31 7.71
N ARG A 289 0.68 17.59 8.36
CA ARG A 289 0.49 16.20 8.74
C ARG A 289 1.10 15.94 10.11
N HIS A 290 0.36 15.22 10.95
CA HIS A 290 0.82 14.72 12.25
C HIS A 290 0.50 13.24 12.36
N VAL A 291 1.46 12.46 12.81
CA VAL A 291 1.32 11.02 13.02
C VAL A 291 2.03 10.63 14.30
N GLU A 292 1.35 9.86 15.15
CA GLU A 292 1.91 9.23 16.34
C GLU A 292 1.52 7.76 16.37
N MET A 293 2.42 6.89 16.82
CA MET A 293 2.17 5.49 17.01
C MET A 293 2.96 4.94 18.19
N GLU A 294 2.31 4.10 19.00
CA GLU A 294 2.92 3.32 20.05
C GLU A 294 2.53 1.85 19.88
N PHE A 295 3.47 0.94 20.00
CA PHE A 295 3.17 -0.49 19.92
C PHE A 295 4.21 -1.36 20.65
N LEU A 296 3.75 -2.50 21.17
CA LEU A 296 4.62 -3.52 21.73
C LEU A 296 5.19 -4.40 20.62
N GLN A 297 6.51 -4.48 20.53
CA GLN A 297 7.23 -5.32 19.56
C GLN A 297 7.24 -6.79 20.02
N HIS A 298 6.06 -7.40 20.13
CA HIS A 298 5.88 -8.78 20.61
C HIS A 298 6.62 -9.84 19.78
N PHE A 299 6.95 -9.53 18.52
CA PHE A 299 7.70 -10.41 17.61
C PHE A 299 9.22 -10.41 17.87
N LEU A 300 9.74 -9.54 18.72
CA LEU A 300 11.13 -9.48 19.12
C LEU A 300 11.37 -10.14 20.48
N PRO A 301 12.54 -10.73 20.73
CA PRO A 301 12.84 -11.39 22.00
C PRO A 301 12.74 -10.48 23.24
N GLY A 302 12.95 -9.19 23.03
CA GLY A 302 12.95 -8.20 24.11
C GLY A 302 11.56 -7.63 24.43
N GLN A 303 10.60 -7.72 23.53
CA GLN A 303 9.26 -7.12 23.66
C GLN A 303 9.32 -5.63 24.05
N ALA A 304 10.14 -4.86 23.36
CA ALA A 304 10.25 -3.43 23.60
C ALA A 304 8.98 -2.70 23.13
N ILE A 305 8.63 -1.62 23.80
CA ILE A 305 7.63 -0.65 23.34
C ILE A 305 8.35 0.34 22.42
N GLU A 306 7.83 0.52 21.22
CA GLU A 306 8.25 1.56 20.30
C GLU A 306 7.22 2.68 20.24
N GLU A 307 7.69 3.89 20.49
CA GLU A 307 6.98 5.15 20.29
C GLU A 307 7.63 5.84 19.10
N ASN A 308 6.87 6.19 18.06
CA ASN A 308 7.36 6.95 16.92
C ASN A 308 6.30 7.90 16.37
N GLY A 309 6.74 8.92 15.70
CA GLY A 309 5.84 9.90 15.09
C GLY A 309 6.58 10.95 14.30
N HIS A 310 5.81 11.81 13.63
CA HIS A 310 6.36 12.96 12.94
C HIS A 310 5.33 14.07 12.72
N ASP A 311 5.81 15.30 12.69
CA ASP A 311 5.12 16.49 12.25
C ASP A 311 5.70 16.96 10.92
N SER A 312 4.86 17.22 9.92
CA SER A 312 5.31 17.68 8.61
C SER A 312 4.54 18.89 8.13
N ILE A 313 5.25 19.80 7.48
CA ILE A 313 4.68 20.87 6.68
C ILE A 313 5.25 20.78 5.27
N GLY A 314 4.38 20.88 4.26
CA GLY A 314 4.82 20.79 2.89
C GLY A 314 3.92 21.51 1.91
N VAL A 315 4.41 21.61 0.68
CA VAL A 315 3.65 22.14 -0.45
C VAL A 315 4.03 21.38 -1.72
N SER A 316 3.01 20.97 -2.47
CA SER A 316 3.15 20.47 -3.84
C SER A 316 2.55 21.50 -4.79
N MET A 317 3.27 21.83 -5.86
CA MET A 317 2.83 22.77 -6.89
C MET A 317 2.91 22.10 -8.24
N LEU A 318 1.87 22.26 -9.06
CA LEU A 318 1.81 21.78 -10.42
C LEU A 318 1.37 22.90 -11.35
N TRP A 319 2.22 23.25 -12.30
CA TRP A 319 1.90 24.18 -13.37
C TRP A 319 1.59 23.41 -14.66
N ASN A 320 0.38 23.59 -15.17
CA ASN A 320 -0.10 23.07 -16.45
C ASN A 320 -0.42 24.25 -17.38
N PRO A 321 0.41 24.55 -18.39
CA PRO A 321 0.24 25.70 -19.27
C PRO A 321 -0.76 25.48 -20.42
N ASP A 322 -1.70 24.49 -20.33
CA ASP A 322 -2.55 24.05 -21.45
C ASP A 322 -1.72 23.66 -22.68
N SER A 323 -0.74 22.82 -22.44
CA SER A 323 0.23 22.37 -23.44
C SER A 323 0.47 20.86 -23.28
N TRP A 324 1.33 20.31 -24.12
CA TRP A 324 1.75 18.92 -24.03
C TRP A 324 2.75 18.62 -22.89
N TRP A 325 3.01 19.56 -22.00
CA TRP A 325 3.91 19.41 -20.87
C TRP A 325 3.39 20.09 -19.60
N GLN A 326 3.87 19.64 -18.47
CA GLN A 326 3.64 20.23 -17.16
C GLN A 326 4.93 20.16 -16.31
N ALA A 327 5.03 21.00 -15.29
CA ALA A 327 6.15 21.00 -14.36
C ALA A 327 5.65 21.20 -12.93
N GLY A 328 6.37 20.65 -11.97
CA GLY A 328 5.97 20.80 -10.58
C GLY A 328 7.15 20.79 -9.62
N ILE A 329 6.86 21.23 -8.39
CA ILE A 329 7.80 21.32 -7.27
C ILE A 329 7.12 20.74 -6.04
N ASP A 330 7.86 19.91 -5.29
CA ASP A 330 7.46 19.42 -3.98
C ASP A 330 8.50 19.88 -2.95
N LEU A 331 8.03 20.49 -1.88
CA LEU A 331 8.85 20.87 -0.73
C LEU A 331 8.19 20.33 0.54
N GLU A 332 8.97 19.69 1.40
CA GLU A 332 8.51 19.19 2.69
C GLU A 332 9.62 19.33 3.74
N TYR A 333 9.22 19.72 4.93
CA TYR A 333 10.04 19.66 6.13
C TYR A 333 9.30 18.83 7.17
N THR A 334 10.04 17.92 7.83
CA THR A 334 9.51 16.95 8.80
C THR A 334 10.39 16.94 10.04
N ASP A 335 9.77 17.04 11.21
CA ASP A 335 10.36 16.74 12.51
C ASP A 335 9.82 15.40 12.99
N ALA A 336 10.69 14.42 13.18
CA ALA A 336 10.34 13.06 13.51
C ALA A 336 11.13 12.53 14.71
N PHE A 337 10.55 11.58 15.44
CA PHE A 337 11.20 10.91 16.57
C PHE A 337 10.98 9.40 16.55
N LEU A 338 11.90 8.69 17.19
CA LEU A 338 11.71 7.30 17.57
C LEU A 338 12.32 7.04 18.94
N LYS A 339 11.52 6.39 19.79
CA LYS A 339 11.95 5.93 21.11
C LYS A 339 11.58 4.46 21.28
N GLU A 340 12.54 3.65 21.70
CA GLU A 340 12.34 2.22 21.99
C GLU A 340 12.73 1.94 23.45
N THR A 341 11.79 1.44 24.23
CA THR A 341 11.98 1.17 25.66
C THR A 341 11.61 -0.25 25.98
N GLN A 342 12.53 -1.00 26.57
CA GLN A 342 12.28 -2.33 27.14
C GLN A 342 11.72 -2.17 28.56
N PRO A 343 10.42 -2.47 28.81
CA PRO A 343 9.77 -2.15 30.09
C PRO A 343 10.22 -3.07 31.25
N GLY A 344 10.64 -4.29 30.93
CA GLY A 344 11.07 -5.29 31.90
C GLY A 344 12.31 -6.05 31.45
N PRO A 345 12.87 -6.94 32.31
CA PRO A 345 14.00 -7.76 31.92
C PRO A 345 13.60 -8.74 30.79
N THR A 346 14.44 -8.87 29.78
CA THR A 346 14.24 -9.84 28.68
C THR A 346 14.22 -11.27 29.21
N GLN A 347 13.10 -11.97 29.00
CA GLN A 347 12.92 -13.36 29.39
C GLN A 347 13.26 -14.29 28.23
N SER A 348 14.54 -14.68 28.11
CA SER A 348 15.03 -15.51 27.02
C SER A 348 16.32 -16.23 27.39
N SER A 349 17.14 -16.65 26.43
CA SER A 349 18.46 -17.21 26.68
C SER A 349 19.36 -16.24 27.47
N ALA A 350 20.35 -16.76 28.20
CA ALA A 350 21.32 -15.95 28.94
C ALA A 350 22.00 -14.87 28.08
N PHE A 351 22.26 -15.19 26.82
CA PHE A 351 22.79 -14.22 25.82
C PHE A 351 21.81 -13.08 25.56
N LEU A 352 20.55 -13.37 25.23
CA LEU A 352 19.56 -12.35 24.91
C LEU A 352 19.21 -11.50 26.15
N THR A 353 19.07 -12.13 27.32
CA THR A 353 18.84 -11.41 28.59
C THR A 353 19.98 -10.43 28.91
N ALA A 354 21.24 -10.81 28.64
CA ALA A 354 22.38 -9.95 28.89
C ALA A 354 22.59 -8.85 27.85
N THR A 355 22.14 -9.06 26.60
CA THR A 355 22.40 -8.14 25.47
C THR A 355 21.22 -7.28 25.06
N ILE A 356 20.01 -7.60 25.55
CA ILE A 356 18.77 -6.80 25.41
C ILE A 356 18.27 -6.46 26.82
N PRO A 357 18.89 -5.49 27.51
CA PRO A 357 18.53 -5.17 28.88
C PRO A 357 17.25 -4.36 28.96
N GLN A 358 16.66 -4.32 30.16
CA GLN A 358 15.64 -3.33 30.51
C GLN A 358 16.19 -1.91 30.37
N GLY A 359 15.34 -0.94 29.98
CA GLY A 359 15.68 0.47 29.78
C GLY A 359 15.53 0.89 28.31
N LYS A 360 15.97 2.12 27.99
CA LYS A 360 15.90 2.64 26.62
C LYS A 360 16.97 2.00 25.73
N HIS A 361 16.55 1.56 24.56
CA HIS A 361 17.44 1.03 23.51
C HIS A 361 17.81 2.11 22.49
N TYR A 362 16.81 2.86 22.04
CA TYR A 362 16.94 4.01 21.15
C TYR A 362 16.09 5.17 21.66
N ASP A 363 16.56 6.38 21.45
CA ASP A 363 15.84 7.63 21.70
C ASP A 363 16.51 8.70 20.86
N TYR A 364 15.89 9.11 19.74
CA TYR A 364 16.47 10.04 18.80
C TYR A 364 15.41 10.85 18.05
N ASP A 365 15.81 12.01 17.54
CA ASP A 365 15.06 12.81 16.63
C ASP A 365 15.72 12.84 15.25
N VAL A 366 14.92 13.12 14.22
CA VAL A 366 15.39 13.33 12.85
C VAL A 366 14.63 14.48 12.22
N ASN A 367 15.34 15.55 11.88
CA ASN A 367 14.84 16.57 10.99
C ASN A 367 15.07 16.16 9.54
N ALA A 368 14.02 16.16 8.73
CA ALA A 368 14.12 15.80 7.32
C ALA A 368 13.66 16.93 6.41
N ALA A 369 14.40 17.17 5.33
CA ALA A 369 14.05 18.11 4.28
C ALA A 369 14.01 17.40 2.92
N ILE A 370 12.90 17.58 2.19
CA ILE A 370 12.71 17.04 0.85
C ILE A 370 12.46 18.20 -0.12
N ALA A 371 13.20 18.22 -1.23
CA ALA A 371 12.96 19.13 -2.34
C ALA A 371 12.99 18.36 -3.65
N GLY A 372 11.85 18.35 -4.37
CA GLY A 372 11.70 17.67 -5.65
C GLY A 372 11.29 18.64 -6.75
N LEU A 373 11.92 18.52 -7.90
CA LEU A 373 11.53 19.23 -9.13
C LEU A 373 11.23 18.18 -10.18
N PHE A 374 10.06 18.26 -10.81
CA PHE A 374 9.71 17.33 -11.87
C PHE A 374 9.14 18.04 -13.10
N PHE A 375 9.33 17.38 -14.23
CA PHE A 375 8.79 17.78 -15.54
C PHE A 375 8.18 16.57 -16.16
N SER A 376 6.98 16.72 -16.76
CA SER A 376 6.38 15.67 -17.56
C SER A 376 5.83 16.20 -18.87
N ALA A 377 5.82 15.33 -19.87
CA ALA A 377 5.44 15.63 -21.24
C ALA A 377 4.50 14.54 -21.78
N ASN A 378 3.47 14.96 -22.49
CA ASN A 378 2.47 14.08 -23.08
C ASN A 378 2.10 14.63 -24.47
N LYS A 379 2.91 14.26 -25.48
CA LYS A 379 2.86 14.89 -26.82
C LYS A 379 2.25 13.95 -27.87
N PRO A 380 1.10 14.26 -28.45
CA PRO A 380 0.64 13.57 -29.65
C PRO A 380 1.64 13.84 -30.79
N LEU A 381 2.15 12.78 -31.41
CA LEU A 381 2.99 12.84 -32.61
C LEU A 381 2.14 12.86 -33.89
N ASN A 382 1.05 12.14 -33.87
CA ASN A 382 -0.03 12.12 -34.86
C ASN A 382 -1.31 11.54 -34.20
N ASP A 383 -2.34 11.26 -34.96
CA ASP A 383 -3.65 10.81 -34.47
C ASP A 383 -3.62 9.43 -33.79
N VAL A 384 -2.60 8.60 -34.03
CA VAL A 384 -2.49 7.24 -33.50
C VAL A 384 -1.29 7.04 -32.56
N LEU A 385 -0.35 7.98 -32.52
CA LEU A 385 0.90 7.83 -31.82
C LEU A 385 1.15 8.99 -30.85
N ARG A 386 1.41 8.67 -29.59
CA ARG A 386 1.66 9.62 -28.51
C ARG A 386 2.95 9.26 -27.77
N LEU A 387 3.80 10.25 -27.55
CA LEU A 387 5.00 10.16 -26.75
C LEU A 387 4.72 10.70 -25.35
N THR A 388 5.05 9.94 -24.32
CA THR A 388 4.98 10.37 -22.92
C THR A 388 6.38 10.32 -22.31
N GLY A 389 6.64 11.17 -21.33
CA GLY A 389 7.89 11.13 -20.59
C GLY A 389 7.84 12.00 -19.35
N SER A 390 8.62 11.65 -18.36
CA SER A 390 8.80 12.46 -17.15
C SER A 390 10.21 12.29 -16.60
N ILE A 391 10.66 13.28 -15.87
CA ILE A 391 11.93 13.26 -15.15
C ILE A 391 11.78 14.04 -13.85
N ARG A 392 12.32 13.48 -12.78
CA ARG A 392 12.40 14.15 -11.47
C ARG A 392 13.82 14.16 -10.98
N TYR A 393 14.20 15.28 -10.37
CA TYR A 393 15.31 15.38 -9.45
C TYR A 393 14.78 15.56 -8.04
N GLN A 394 15.31 14.83 -7.07
CA GLN A 394 14.95 14.97 -5.67
C GLN A 394 16.18 14.99 -4.79
N TYR A 395 16.23 15.97 -3.92
CA TYR A 395 17.08 16.04 -2.74
C TYR A 395 16.31 15.54 -1.53
N THR A 396 16.95 14.67 -0.73
CA THR A 396 16.46 14.23 0.58
C THR A 396 17.61 14.40 1.58
N GLY A 397 17.40 15.17 2.64
CA GLY A 397 18.38 15.40 3.70
C GLY A 397 17.83 15.01 5.06
N TYR A 398 18.66 14.41 5.89
CA TYR A 398 18.36 14.07 7.28
C TYR A 398 19.40 14.67 8.20
N GLU A 399 18.95 15.23 9.34
CA GLU A 399 19.75 15.64 10.47
C GLU A 399 19.31 14.80 11.67
N TYR A 400 20.18 13.88 12.09
CA TYR A 400 19.93 12.92 13.17
C TYR A 400 20.56 13.42 14.47
N ASP A 401 19.76 13.48 15.53
CA ASP A 401 20.12 13.84 16.89
C ASP A 401 19.92 12.64 17.85
N ASN A 402 21.02 12.05 18.32
CA ASN A 402 20.99 10.95 19.27
C ASN A 402 20.84 11.48 20.70
N ARG A 403 19.70 11.31 21.31
CA ARG A 403 19.41 11.74 22.68
C ARG A 403 20.00 10.82 23.76
N MET A 404 20.84 9.87 23.37
CA MET A 404 21.44 8.88 24.26
C MET A 404 22.97 8.85 24.11
N ILE A 405 23.62 8.01 24.89
CA ILE A 405 25.06 7.73 24.74
C ILE A 405 25.28 6.87 23.49
N ASP A 406 26.22 7.27 22.64
CA ASP A 406 26.60 6.55 21.43
C ASP A 406 27.04 5.11 21.71
N GLY A 407 26.87 4.27 20.69
CA GLY A 407 27.37 2.90 20.67
C GLY A 407 26.47 1.91 21.40
N ARG A 408 27.10 0.90 22.02
CA ARG A 408 26.46 -0.36 22.48
C ARG A 408 26.38 -0.49 24.00
N SER A 409 26.07 0.59 24.70
CA SER A 409 25.90 0.59 26.15
C SER A 409 24.40 0.61 26.53
N ARG A 410 24.09 0.28 27.78
CA ARG A 410 22.78 0.57 28.37
C ARG A 410 22.53 2.09 28.36
N ASP A 411 21.31 2.51 28.66
CA ASP A 411 20.92 3.93 28.76
C ASP A 411 21.74 4.72 29.79
N ASN A 412 22.23 4.04 30.84
CA ASN A 412 23.11 4.63 31.88
C ASN A 412 24.61 4.50 31.59
N GLY A 413 25.01 4.07 30.38
CA GLY A 413 26.40 3.91 29.96
C GLY A 413 27.08 2.61 30.38
N ILE A 414 26.44 1.75 31.16
CA ILE A 414 27.01 0.46 31.57
C ILE A 414 27.03 -0.49 30.39
N ALA A 415 28.15 -1.18 30.16
CA ALA A 415 28.27 -2.16 29.11
C ALA A 415 27.34 -3.36 29.34
N CYS A 416 26.77 -3.89 28.26
CA CYS A 416 26.08 -5.18 28.30
C CYS A 416 27.08 -6.34 28.34
N GLY A 417 26.61 -7.53 28.74
CA GLY A 417 27.39 -8.76 28.64
C GLY A 417 27.72 -9.13 27.17
N PHE A 418 28.56 -10.16 26.98
CA PHE A 418 28.91 -10.70 25.68
C PHE A 418 29.42 -9.67 24.63
N GLY A 419 30.21 -8.67 25.09
CA GLY A 419 30.83 -7.68 24.22
C GLY A 419 29.99 -6.46 23.85
N GLY A 420 28.85 -6.25 24.49
CA GLY A 420 28.01 -5.07 24.33
C GLY A 420 26.53 -5.38 24.08
N CYS A 421 25.70 -4.37 24.14
CA CYS A 421 24.27 -4.51 23.85
C CYS A 421 24.05 -4.89 22.37
N ARG A 422 22.91 -5.50 22.09
CA ARG A 422 22.53 -5.91 20.73
C ARG A 422 22.18 -4.73 19.83
N PHE A 423 21.71 -3.64 20.38
CA PHE A 423 21.47 -2.37 19.70
C PHE A 423 22.73 -1.52 19.66
N SER A 424 22.84 -0.66 18.64
CA SER A 424 23.92 0.30 18.45
C SER A 424 23.36 1.64 18.00
N ARG A 425 23.79 2.72 18.63
CA ARG A 425 23.36 4.08 18.34
C ARG A 425 24.51 4.84 17.66
N PRO A 426 24.33 5.35 16.44
CA PRO A 426 25.31 6.25 15.86
C PRO A 426 25.42 7.55 16.65
N ALA A 427 26.56 8.26 16.52
CA ALA A 427 26.66 9.66 16.93
C ALA A 427 25.80 10.54 16.02
N ASP A 428 25.53 11.78 16.46
CA ASP A 428 24.85 12.79 15.66
C ASP A 428 25.49 12.89 14.28
N ARG A 429 24.67 12.95 13.24
CA ARG A 429 25.12 12.98 11.84
C ARG A 429 24.10 13.58 10.90
N GLU A 430 24.61 14.02 9.76
CA GLU A 430 23.81 14.47 8.63
C GLU A 430 23.99 13.48 7.47
N ASP A 431 22.88 13.14 6.80
CA ASP A 431 22.87 12.29 5.61
C ASP A 431 22.08 12.98 4.51
N SER A 432 22.53 12.87 3.27
CA SER A 432 21.81 13.45 2.14
C SER A 432 21.92 12.58 0.90
N PHE A 433 20.83 12.55 0.13
CA PHE A 433 20.68 11.74 -1.06
C PHE A 433 20.15 12.61 -2.21
N ASN A 434 20.72 12.40 -3.40
CA ASN A 434 20.35 13.12 -4.60
C ASN A 434 20.02 12.09 -5.68
N ASN A 435 18.76 12.07 -6.13
CA ASN A 435 18.28 11.04 -7.02
C ASN A 435 17.62 11.63 -8.27
N TRP A 436 17.82 10.96 -9.40
CA TRP A 436 17.11 11.19 -10.64
C TRP A 436 16.18 10.02 -10.93
N SER A 437 15.00 10.31 -11.46
CA SER A 437 14.05 9.29 -11.88
C SER A 437 13.46 9.67 -13.23
N PRO A 438 13.99 9.12 -14.33
CA PRO A 438 13.44 9.27 -15.66
C PRO A 438 12.33 8.26 -15.94
N ARG A 439 11.41 8.63 -16.83
CA ARG A 439 10.43 7.75 -17.45
C ARG A 439 10.23 8.14 -18.91
N ALA A 440 10.07 7.17 -19.79
CA ALA A 440 9.73 7.37 -21.21
C ALA A 440 8.70 6.33 -21.64
N GLY A 441 7.70 6.74 -22.40
CA GLY A 441 6.65 5.86 -22.88
C GLY A 441 6.16 6.23 -24.28
N LEU A 442 5.65 5.23 -24.98
CA LEU A 442 5.04 5.38 -26.29
C LEU A 442 3.69 4.69 -26.29
N ILE A 443 2.65 5.38 -26.73
CA ILE A 443 1.29 4.86 -26.85
C ILE A 443 0.92 4.82 -28.32
N TYR A 444 0.44 3.67 -28.80
CA TYR A 444 -0.11 3.48 -30.13
C TYR A 444 -1.59 3.11 -30.02
N SER A 445 -2.48 3.99 -30.48
CA SER A 445 -3.93 3.81 -30.52
C SER A 445 -4.35 3.46 -31.95
N TRP A 446 -4.75 2.20 -32.20
CA TRP A 446 -5.23 1.80 -33.52
C TRP A 446 -6.72 2.09 -33.70
N SER A 447 -7.41 2.47 -32.61
CA SER A 447 -8.76 3.03 -32.60
C SER A 447 -8.94 3.86 -31.32
N ASP A 448 -10.02 4.60 -31.22
CA ASP A 448 -10.37 5.39 -30.04
C ASP A 448 -10.59 4.51 -28.79
N ALA A 449 -10.93 3.23 -28.98
CA ALA A 449 -11.26 2.29 -27.91
C ALA A 449 -10.12 1.33 -27.55
N HIS A 450 -9.01 1.27 -28.31
CA HIS A 450 -7.96 0.27 -28.13
C HIS A 450 -6.57 0.83 -28.36
N GLN A 451 -5.66 0.51 -27.44
CA GLN A 451 -4.28 0.95 -27.52
C GLN A 451 -3.29 -0.05 -26.90
N VAL A 452 -2.07 0.03 -27.35
CA VAL A 452 -0.91 -0.60 -26.73
C VAL A 452 0.07 0.48 -26.30
N PHE A 453 0.75 0.27 -25.20
CA PHE A 453 1.83 1.16 -24.78
C PHE A 453 3.07 0.36 -24.33
N ILE A 454 4.21 1.01 -24.46
CA ILE A 454 5.47 0.56 -23.87
C ILE A 454 5.98 1.67 -22.94
N SER A 455 6.51 1.29 -21.78
CA SER A 455 7.08 2.23 -20.80
C SER A 455 8.40 1.71 -20.27
N LEU A 456 9.38 2.60 -20.19
CA LEU A 456 10.63 2.42 -19.47
C LEU A 456 10.63 3.41 -18.31
N SER A 457 10.89 2.97 -17.10
CA SER A 457 10.89 3.84 -15.92
C SER A 457 11.93 3.41 -14.91
N GLN A 458 12.47 4.39 -14.19
CA GLN A 458 13.35 4.17 -13.05
C GLN A 458 12.68 4.70 -11.79
N GLY A 459 12.62 3.85 -10.75
CA GLY A 459 12.20 4.20 -9.40
C GLY A 459 13.40 4.30 -8.46
N PHE A 460 13.27 5.04 -7.38
CA PHE A 460 14.26 5.08 -6.33
C PHE A 460 13.62 5.20 -4.94
N ARG A 461 14.41 4.82 -3.94
CA ARG A 461 14.08 4.99 -2.53
C ARG A 461 15.32 5.41 -1.75
N ALA A 462 15.30 6.60 -1.17
CA ALA A 462 16.30 6.97 -0.18
C ALA A 462 16.19 6.02 1.04
N PRO A 463 17.31 5.69 1.72
CA PRO A 463 17.28 4.91 2.94
C PRO A 463 16.33 5.53 3.97
N GLN A 464 15.59 4.67 4.70
CA GLN A 464 14.69 5.11 5.75
C GLN A 464 15.48 5.40 7.04
N ALA A 465 14.99 6.30 7.89
CA ALA A 465 15.64 6.65 9.16
C ALA A 465 15.94 5.42 10.04
N THR A 466 15.04 4.42 10.04
CA THR A 466 15.27 3.17 10.78
C THR A 466 16.39 2.29 10.20
N GLU A 467 16.70 2.42 8.92
CA GLU A 467 17.83 1.72 8.28
C GLU A 467 19.16 2.39 8.59
N LEU A 468 19.17 3.73 8.70
CA LEU A 468 20.37 4.52 8.98
C LEU A 468 20.71 4.57 10.48
N TYR A 469 19.70 4.64 11.36
CA TYR A 469 19.91 5.05 12.76
C TYR A 469 19.53 3.99 13.79
N ARG A 470 18.69 3.01 13.45
CA ARG A 470 18.33 1.90 14.33
C ARG A 470 19.24 0.70 14.08
N LEU A 471 20.51 0.87 14.41
CA LEU A 471 21.56 -0.11 14.10
C LEU A 471 21.66 -1.21 15.15
N GLN A 472 22.30 -2.32 14.77
CA GLN A 472 22.50 -3.45 15.68
C GLN A 472 23.95 -3.95 15.70
N ASN A 473 24.26 -4.73 16.74
CA ASN A 473 25.57 -5.29 16.99
C ASN A 473 26.67 -4.21 16.98
N SER A 474 27.70 -4.38 16.16
CA SER A 474 28.85 -3.48 16.08
C SER A 474 28.79 -2.50 14.93
N GLN A 475 27.65 -2.35 14.27
CA GLN A 475 27.48 -1.35 13.25
C GLN A 475 27.26 0.01 13.91
N ASN A 476 28.22 0.91 13.79
CA ASN A 476 28.15 2.26 14.35
C ASN A 476 27.72 3.28 13.30
N VAL A 477 27.85 2.96 12.02
CA VAL A 477 27.42 3.75 10.87
C VAL A 477 26.82 2.80 9.85
N ALA A 478 25.67 3.15 9.29
CA ALA A 478 25.17 2.56 8.06
C ALA A 478 25.49 3.55 6.93
N ASP A 479 26.44 3.18 6.09
CA ASP A 479 26.78 3.89 4.87
C ASP A 479 26.17 3.09 3.72
N ILE A 480 24.93 3.46 3.39
CA ILE A 480 24.07 2.72 2.46
C ILE A 480 23.54 3.67 1.40
N ASP A 481 23.53 3.19 0.16
CA ASP A 481 23.07 3.91 -1.01
C ASP A 481 21.53 3.81 -1.18
N PRO A 482 20.91 4.73 -1.92
CA PRO A 482 19.52 4.59 -2.32
C PRO A 482 19.26 3.30 -3.10
N VAL A 483 18.11 2.68 -2.84
CA VAL A 483 17.62 1.57 -3.65
C VAL A 483 17.14 2.11 -4.99
N GLU A 484 17.50 1.44 -6.08
CA GLU A 484 17.09 1.78 -7.44
C GLU A 484 16.31 0.63 -8.07
N MET A 485 15.41 0.94 -8.99
CA MET A 485 14.65 -0.05 -9.75
C MET A 485 14.43 0.40 -11.18
N ASP A 486 14.88 -0.40 -12.12
CA ASP A 486 14.58 -0.25 -13.54
C ASP A 486 13.39 -1.13 -13.93
N SER A 487 12.51 -0.61 -14.76
CA SER A 487 11.31 -1.30 -15.21
C SER A 487 11.04 -1.13 -16.69
N LEU A 488 10.72 -2.23 -17.34
CA LEU A 488 10.13 -2.30 -18.67
C LEU A 488 8.70 -2.84 -18.57
N GLU A 489 7.75 -2.14 -19.15
CA GLU A 489 6.35 -2.55 -19.19
C GLU A 489 5.80 -2.48 -20.63
N LEU A 490 5.04 -3.51 -21.02
CA LEU A 490 4.22 -3.53 -22.23
C LEU A 490 2.76 -3.72 -21.81
N GLY A 491 1.91 -2.73 -22.11
CA GLY A 491 0.49 -2.77 -21.78
C GLY A 491 -0.40 -2.76 -23.01
N LEU A 492 -1.47 -3.53 -22.95
CA LEU A 492 -2.57 -3.56 -23.91
C LEU A 492 -3.86 -3.27 -23.17
N ARG A 493 -4.62 -2.27 -23.60
CA ARG A 493 -5.89 -1.93 -22.98
C ARG A 493 -6.92 -1.45 -24.00
N GLY A 494 -8.16 -1.63 -23.65
CA GLY A 494 -9.26 -1.18 -24.48
C GLY A 494 -10.60 -1.69 -24.00
N GLY A 495 -11.62 -1.41 -24.79
CA GLY A 495 -12.95 -1.87 -24.46
C GLY A 495 -13.98 -1.61 -25.53
N THR A 496 -15.16 -2.15 -25.27
CA THR A 496 -16.42 -1.90 -25.96
C THR A 496 -17.45 -1.56 -24.89
N GLU A 497 -18.68 -1.26 -25.26
CA GLU A 497 -19.78 -1.06 -24.29
C GLU A 497 -19.96 -2.22 -23.31
N LYS A 498 -19.55 -3.45 -23.72
CA LYS A 498 -19.77 -4.68 -22.92
C LYS A 498 -18.52 -5.30 -22.32
N VAL A 499 -17.35 -4.93 -22.80
CA VAL A 499 -16.09 -5.55 -22.37
C VAL A 499 -15.03 -4.49 -22.22
N ASN A 500 -14.41 -4.41 -21.05
CA ASN A 500 -13.24 -3.59 -20.78
C ASN A 500 -12.10 -4.50 -20.33
N TYR A 501 -10.90 -4.28 -20.86
CA TYR A 501 -9.75 -5.09 -20.52
C TYR A 501 -8.46 -4.26 -20.42
N SER A 502 -7.57 -4.72 -19.56
CA SER A 502 -6.19 -4.29 -19.47
C SER A 502 -5.29 -5.51 -19.22
N ILE A 503 -4.24 -5.63 -20.02
CA ILE A 503 -3.21 -6.68 -19.88
C ILE A 503 -1.88 -5.96 -19.78
N ALA A 504 -1.04 -6.36 -18.82
CA ALA A 504 0.31 -5.83 -18.67
C ALA A 504 1.33 -6.96 -18.57
N LEU A 505 2.44 -6.79 -19.25
CA LEU A 505 3.66 -7.59 -19.09
C LEU A 505 4.70 -6.68 -18.50
N PHE A 506 5.34 -7.08 -17.41
CA PHE A 506 6.37 -6.29 -16.75
C PHE A 506 7.63 -7.11 -16.46
N SER A 507 8.76 -6.41 -16.48
CA SER A 507 10.05 -6.91 -16.02
C SER A 507 10.75 -5.79 -15.28
N MET A 508 11.17 -6.04 -14.04
CA MET A 508 11.80 -5.07 -13.16
C MET A 508 13.05 -5.66 -12.52
N SER A 509 14.11 -4.87 -12.42
CA SER A 509 15.35 -5.19 -11.74
C SER A 509 15.59 -4.17 -10.64
N LYS A 510 15.87 -4.64 -9.43
CA LYS A 510 16.14 -3.81 -8.26
C LYS A 510 17.56 -4.01 -7.81
N ASP A 511 18.30 -2.90 -7.74
CA ASP A 511 19.67 -2.82 -7.24
C ASP A 511 19.71 -2.11 -5.87
N ASN A 512 20.79 -2.32 -5.14
CA ASN A 512 21.00 -1.76 -3.81
C ASN A 512 19.89 -2.10 -2.83
N PHE A 513 19.27 -3.29 -2.96
CA PHE A 513 18.24 -3.71 -2.00
C PHE A 513 18.82 -3.75 -0.59
N ILE A 514 18.23 -2.94 0.30
CA ILE A 514 18.67 -2.82 1.69
C ILE A 514 18.08 -3.97 2.50
N PHE A 515 18.95 -4.71 3.18
CA PHE A 515 18.58 -5.83 4.03
C PHE A 515 19.45 -5.88 5.29
N ARG A 516 19.04 -6.68 6.25
CA ARG A 516 19.83 -6.97 7.44
C ARG A 516 20.49 -8.33 7.30
N ASP A 517 21.82 -8.37 7.31
CA ASP A 517 22.62 -9.59 7.15
C ASP A 517 22.54 -10.55 8.36
N THR A 518 23.16 -11.71 8.25
CA THR A 518 23.24 -12.72 9.33
C THR A 518 23.99 -12.21 10.56
N SER A 519 24.82 -11.18 10.42
CA SER A 519 25.53 -10.47 11.51
C SER A 519 24.69 -9.30 12.07
N ARG A 520 23.48 -9.07 11.52
CA ARG A 520 22.55 -8.00 11.86
C ARG A 520 23.02 -6.60 11.52
N GLN A 521 23.80 -6.47 10.46
CA GLN A 521 24.19 -5.20 9.88
C GLN A 521 23.28 -4.87 8.71
N ASN A 522 22.90 -3.62 8.55
CA ASN A 522 22.18 -3.13 7.40
C ASN A 522 23.15 -2.94 6.25
N LEU A 523 22.89 -3.58 5.12
CA LEU A 523 23.66 -3.57 3.89
C LEU A 523 22.73 -3.26 2.72
N ASP A 524 23.28 -2.74 1.62
CA ASP A 524 22.57 -2.31 0.41
C ASP A 524 23.02 -3.02 -0.86
N ASN A 525 23.63 -4.19 -0.74
CA ASN A 525 24.18 -4.93 -1.88
C ASN A 525 23.29 -6.08 -2.36
N GLY A 526 22.01 -6.05 -2.05
CA GLY A 526 21.05 -7.01 -2.57
C GLY A 526 20.58 -6.65 -3.98
N GLU A 527 20.32 -7.67 -4.80
CA GLU A 527 19.69 -7.54 -6.12
C GLU A 527 18.47 -8.45 -6.20
N THR A 528 17.39 -7.99 -6.81
CA THR A 528 16.18 -8.80 -7.02
C THR A 528 15.59 -8.54 -8.40
N GLU A 529 15.00 -9.59 -8.99
CA GLU A 529 14.34 -9.55 -10.28
C GLU A 529 12.85 -9.87 -10.12
N HIS A 530 11.99 -9.16 -10.86
CA HIS A 530 10.54 -9.32 -10.79
C HIS A 530 9.98 -9.29 -12.21
N GLN A 531 9.20 -10.29 -12.58
CA GLN A 531 8.55 -10.35 -13.89
C GLN A 531 7.15 -10.95 -13.77
N GLY A 532 6.24 -10.57 -14.66
CA GLY A 532 4.90 -11.13 -14.60
C GLY A 532 3.95 -10.64 -15.66
N ILE A 533 2.74 -11.19 -15.57
CA ILE A 533 1.59 -10.91 -16.42
C ILE A 533 0.41 -10.54 -15.53
N GLU A 534 -0.28 -9.47 -15.86
CA GLU A 534 -1.48 -8.99 -15.18
C GLU A 534 -2.65 -8.92 -16.15
N LEU A 535 -3.83 -9.30 -15.70
CA LEU A 535 -5.09 -9.20 -16.42
C LEU A 535 -6.13 -8.51 -15.56
N ASP A 536 -6.74 -7.45 -16.09
CA ASP A 536 -7.95 -6.83 -15.57
C ASP A 536 -9.02 -6.91 -16.66
N LEU A 537 -10.16 -7.53 -16.35
CA LEU A 537 -11.22 -7.76 -17.34
C LEU A 537 -12.58 -7.56 -16.69
N LYS A 538 -13.40 -6.70 -17.26
CA LYS A 538 -14.80 -6.50 -16.88
C LYS A 538 -15.70 -6.77 -18.09
N MET A 539 -16.70 -7.63 -17.91
CA MET A 539 -17.61 -8.06 -18.98
C MET A 539 -19.08 -7.95 -18.54
N GLU A 540 -19.89 -7.32 -19.34
CA GLU A 540 -21.35 -7.40 -19.24
C GLU A 540 -21.82 -8.67 -19.97
N LEU A 541 -22.02 -9.76 -19.22
CA LEU A 541 -22.50 -11.04 -19.75
C LEU A 541 -23.98 -10.97 -20.16
N HIS A 542 -24.74 -10.16 -19.46
CA HIS A 542 -26.14 -9.86 -19.69
C HIS A 542 -26.44 -8.48 -19.07
N GLU A 543 -27.50 -7.78 -19.49
CA GLU A 543 -27.91 -6.48 -18.92
C GLU A 543 -28.01 -6.49 -17.38
N ALA A 544 -28.27 -7.64 -16.77
CA ALA A 544 -28.34 -7.83 -15.33
C ALA A 544 -27.12 -8.53 -14.71
N VAL A 545 -26.11 -8.93 -15.49
CA VAL A 545 -24.99 -9.74 -14.99
C VAL A 545 -23.66 -9.20 -15.52
N THR A 546 -22.81 -8.77 -14.60
CA THR A 546 -21.44 -8.35 -14.87
C THR A 546 -20.45 -9.30 -14.23
N ALA A 547 -19.42 -9.72 -14.97
CA ALA A 547 -18.28 -10.45 -14.47
C ALA A 547 -17.05 -9.53 -14.46
N SER A 548 -16.25 -9.63 -13.39
CA SER A 548 -14.96 -8.95 -13.30
C SER A 548 -13.87 -9.95 -12.89
N ILE A 549 -12.70 -9.86 -13.50
CA ILE A 549 -11.54 -10.71 -13.28
C ILE A 549 -10.33 -9.84 -13.07
N ALA A 550 -9.65 -10.01 -11.93
CA ALA A 550 -8.33 -9.49 -11.70
C ALA A 550 -7.41 -10.70 -11.48
N PHE A 551 -6.34 -10.83 -12.27
CA PHE A 551 -5.44 -11.97 -12.19
C PHE A 551 -4.00 -11.51 -12.40
N THR A 552 -3.08 -12.14 -11.66
CA THR A 552 -1.63 -11.93 -11.76
C THR A 552 -0.94 -13.27 -11.73
N TRP A 553 0.03 -13.44 -12.61
CA TRP A 553 1.10 -14.41 -12.49
C TRP A 553 2.41 -13.64 -12.46
N ALA A 554 3.25 -13.87 -11.43
CA ALA A 554 4.51 -13.18 -11.26
C ALA A 554 5.55 -14.08 -10.62
N GLU A 555 6.81 -13.88 -11.02
CA GLU A 555 8.00 -14.49 -10.43
C GLU A 555 8.85 -13.39 -9.81
N HIS A 556 9.37 -13.66 -8.62
CA HIS A 556 10.24 -12.77 -7.86
C HIS A 556 11.45 -13.56 -7.38
N GLU A 557 12.65 -13.20 -7.84
CA GLU A 557 13.87 -13.97 -7.59
C GLU A 557 14.99 -13.10 -7.00
N TYR A 558 15.89 -13.73 -6.25
CA TYR A 558 17.15 -13.09 -5.84
C TYR A 558 18.11 -13.02 -7.03
N GLY A 559 18.50 -11.82 -7.45
CA GLY A 559 19.44 -11.57 -8.55
C GLY A 559 20.90 -11.88 -8.20
N ASN A 560 21.23 -11.82 -6.88
CA ASN A 560 22.56 -12.13 -6.36
C ASN A 560 22.48 -12.98 -5.08
N ASN A 561 23.59 -13.08 -4.34
CA ASN A 561 23.69 -13.80 -3.07
C ASN A 561 23.83 -12.78 -1.90
N PRO A 562 22.76 -12.13 -1.45
CA PRO A 562 22.83 -11.27 -0.30
C PRO A 562 23.14 -12.07 0.97
N ALA A 563 23.84 -11.46 1.93
CA ALA A 563 24.23 -12.12 3.18
C ALA A 563 23.05 -12.30 4.17
N LEU A 564 21.82 -12.38 3.67
CA LEU A 564 20.63 -12.80 4.41
C LEU A 564 20.73 -14.24 4.89
N SER A 565 21.47 -15.06 4.18
CA SER A 565 21.67 -16.48 4.43
C SER A 565 23.15 -16.86 4.28
N ILE A 566 23.57 -17.92 4.97
CA ILE A 566 24.87 -18.57 4.77
C ILE A 566 24.89 -19.45 3.51
N THR A 567 23.73 -19.83 2.99
CA THR A 567 23.59 -20.55 1.72
C THR A 567 23.34 -19.57 0.57
N PRO A 568 23.85 -19.84 -0.65
CA PRO A 568 23.55 -19.02 -1.82
C PRO A 568 22.04 -18.91 -2.08
N LEU A 569 21.58 -17.72 -2.43
CA LEU A 569 20.18 -17.42 -2.70
C LEU A 569 19.89 -17.08 -4.17
N LYS A 570 20.91 -16.75 -4.95
CA LYS A 570 20.73 -16.37 -6.36
C LYS A 570 19.90 -17.39 -7.14
N GLY A 571 18.81 -16.93 -7.76
CA GLY A 571 17.86 -17.73 -8.51
C GLY A 571 16.83 -18.47 -7.65
N ASN A 572 16.84 -18.29 -6.32
CA ASN A 572 15.73 -18.73 -5.49
C ASN A 572 14.59 -17.74 -5.61
N THR A 573 13.36 -18.25 -5.55
CA THR A 573 12.15 -17.41 -5.38
C THR A 573 12.23 -16.69 -4.05
N ILE A 574 11.90 -15.42 -4.04
CA ILE A 574 11.82 -14.63 -2.80
C ILE A 574 10.62 -15.11 -2.00
N ASP A 575 10.80 -15.30 -0.72
CA ASP A 575 9.77 -15.76 0.19
C ASP A 575 8.60 -14.77 0.33
N THR A 576 7.43 -15.29 0.72
CA THR A 576 6.18 -14.53 0.87
C THR A 576 5.78 -13.77 -0.41
N ALA A 577 5.85 -14.48 -1.54
CA ALA A 577 5.54 -13.97 -2.87
C ALA A 577 4.74 -15.02 -3.67
N PRO A 578 3.39 -15.06 -3.59
CA PRO A 578 2.59 -15.97 -4.39
C PRO A 578 2.84 -15.79 -5.88
N GLU A 579 3.09 -16.88 -6.61
CA GLU A 579 3.23 -16.82 -8.07
C GLU A 579 1.92 -16.46 -8.77
N THR A 580 0.79 -16.89 -8.21
CA THR A 580 -0.53 -16.56 -8.74
C THR A 580 -1.39 -15.93 -7.67
N LEU A 581 -2.10 -14.88 -8.04
CA LEU A 581 -3.10 -14.24 -7.18
C LEU A 581 -4.19 -13.60 -8.04
N GLY A 582 -5.39 -13.49 -7.47
CA GLY A 582 -6.45 -12.82 -8.19
C GLY A 582 -7.82 -12.96 -7.57
N SER A 583 -8.79 -12.34 -8.24
CA SER A 583 -10.20 -12.45 -7.88
C SER A 583 -11.09 -12.53 -9.12
N VAL A 584 -12.19 -13.27 -8.98
CA VAL A 584 -13.27 -13.32 -9.98
C VAL A 584 -14.56 -12.97 -9.28
N SER A 585 -15.27 -11.95 -9.74
CA SER A 585 -16.57 -11.60 -9.21
C SER A 585 -17.67 -11.65 -10.27
N ILE A 586 -18.84 -12.13 -9.88
CA ILE A 586 -20.06 -12.12 -10.67
C ILE A 586 -21.11 -11.30 -9.92
N LYS A 587 -21.44 -10.14 -10.45
CA LYS A 587 -22.47 -9.25 -9.92
C LYS A 587 -23.78 -9.45 -10.69
N TRP A 588 -24.86 -9.74 -9.97
CA TRP A 588 -26.19 -9.94 -10.51
C TRP A 588 -27.17 -8.89 -9.97
N GLN A 589 -27.69 -8.08 -10.85
CA GLN A 589 -28.79 -7.15 -10.60
C GLN A 589 -30.12 -7.90 -10.72
N ALA A 590 -30.55 -8.59 -9.65
CA ALA A 590 -31.73 -9.45 -9.67
C ALA A 590 -33.03 -8.67 -9.94
N THR A 591 -33.11 -7.44 -9.44
CA THR A 591 -34.17 -6.47 -9.73
C THR A 591 -33.59 -5.05 -9.72
N SER A 592 -34.37 -4.03 -10.06
CA SER A 592 -33.92 -2.63 -9.91
C SER A 592 -33.57 -2.22 -8.46
N ARG A 593 -33.89 -3.06 -7.48
CA ARG A 593 -33.67 -2.82 -6.05
C ARG A 593 -32.77 -3.84 -5.36
N GLN A 594 -32.38 -4.91 -6.04
CA GLN A 594 -31.63 -6.01 -5.44
C GLN A 594 -30.41 -6.34 -6.27
N THR A 595 -29.26 -6.30 -5.63
CA THR A 595 -27.97 -6.67 -6.22
C THR A 595 -27.32 -7.75 -5.36
N HIS A 596 -26.73 -8.74 -6.01
CA HIS A 596 -25.95 -9.80 -5.36
C HIS A 596 -24.62 -9.95 -6.07
N GLU A 597 -23.58 -10.32 -5.34
CA GLU A 597 -22.24 -10.56 -5.88
C GLU A 597 -21.65 -11.80 -5.24
N LEU A 598 -21.18 -12.71 -6.07
CA LEU A 598 -20.35 -13.85 -5.67
C LEU A 598 -18.92 -13.55 -6.12
N GLU A 599 -17.98 -13.66 -5.20
CA GLU A 599 -16.56 -13.41 -5.44
C GLU A 599 -15.74 -14.64 -5.03
N TRP A 600 -14.87 -15.08 -5.89
CA TRP A 600 -13.79 -16.02 -5.61
C TRP A 600 -12.48 -15.26 -5.54
N VAL A 601 -11.69 -15.53 -4.48
CA VAL A 601 -10.36 -14.96 -4.23
C VAL A 601 -9.35 -16.09 -4.18
N HIS A 602 -8.27 -15.95 -4.91
CA HIS A 602 -7.21 -16.93 -5.02
C HIS A 602 -5.87 -16.34 -4.59
N ILE A 603 -5.19 -17.03 -3.68
CA ILE A 603 -3.78 -16.80 -3.32
C ILE A 603 -3.07 -18.12 -3.57
N GLY A 604 -2.14 -18.16 -4.51
CA GLY A 604 -1.36 -19.35 -4.86
C GLY A 604 -0.33 -19.74 -3.80
N GLU A 605 0.29 -20.87 -4.02
CA GLU A 605 1.40 -21.35 -3.19
C GLU A 605 2.60 -20.39 -3.20
N TYR A 606 3.37 -20.37 -2.11
CA TYR A 606 4.59 -19.59 -2.01
C TYR A 606 5.54 -20.12 -0.93
N TYR A 607 6.82 -19.85 -1.09
CA TYR A 607 7.83 -20.19 -0.10
C TYR A 607 7.76 -19.29 1.14
N GLU A 608 7.93 -19.90 2.31
CA GLU A 608 7.94 -19.23 3.61
C GLU A 608 9.34 -18.79 4.07
N ASP A 609 10.40 -19.22 3.35
CA ASP A 609 11.81 -18.93 3.67
C ASP A 609 12.64 -18.67 2.41
N PRO A 610 13.73 -17.88 2.51
CA PRO A 610 14.60 -17.55 1.38
C PRO A 610 15.34 -18.75 0.77
N GLN A 611 15.43 -19.89 1.49
CA GLN A 611 16.08 -21.11 1.02
C GLN A 611 15.14 -22.00 0.19
N ASN A 612 13.85 -21.63 0.08
CA ASN A 612 12.82 -22.39 -0.60
C ASN A 612 12.64 -23.81 -0.05
N GLN A 613 12.65 -23.95 1.28
CA GLN A 613 12.55 -25.25 1.97
C GLN A 613 11.19 -25.47 2.61
N ASN A 614 10.49 -24.40 2.95
CA ASN A 614 9.17 -24.43 3.56
C ASN A 614 8.20 -23.68 2.64
N GLU A 615 6.97 -24.22 2.52
CA GLU A 615 5.99 -23.74 1.55
C GLU A 615 4.60 -23.70 2.18
N TYR A 616 3.86 -22.64 1.87
CA TYR A 616 2.45 -22.51 2.14
C TYR A 616 1.65 -22.84 0.89
N ASP A 617 0.66 -23.75 1.01
CA ASP A 617 -0.13 -24.28 -0.12
C ASP A 617 -1.04 -23.23 -0.80
N GLY A 618 -1.14 -22.00 -0.27
CA GLY A 618 -2.10 -21.01 -0.73
C GLY A 618 -3.52 -21.28 -0.21
N HIS A 619 -4.52 -20.55 -0.74
CA HIS A 619 -5.93 -20.75 -0.39
C HIS A 619 -6.89 -20.11 -1.40
N ASP A 620 -8.13 -20.61 -1.38
CA ASP A 620 -9.24 -20.14 -2.18
C ASP A 620 -10.42 -19.75 -1.29
N LEU A 621 -10.90 -18.51 -1.39
CA LEU A 621 -12.02 -18.02 -0.60
C LEU A 621 -13.22 -17.72 -1.51
N LEU A 622 -14.41 -18.04 -1.05
CA LEU A 622 -15.65 -17.68 -1.69
C LEU A 622 -16.42 -16.69 -0.80
N ASN A 623 -16.76 -15.53 -1.34
CA ASN A 623 -17.48 -14.47 -0.63
C ASN A 623 -18.81 -14.18 -1.33
N LEU A 624 -19.87 -13.97 -0.56
CA LEU A 624 -21.19 -13.58 -1.07
C LEU A 624 -21.61 -12.25 -0.44
N ARG A 625 -21.99 -11.30 -1.27
CA ARG A 625 -22.49 -9.99 -0.83
C ARG A 625 -23.80 -9.67 -1.52
N GLY A 626 -24.62 -8.83 -0.89
CA GLY A 626 -25.81 -8.32 -1.56
C GLY A 626 -26.44 -7.17 -0.85
N SER A 627 -27.29 -6.46 -1.57
CA SER A 627 -28.05 -5.33 -1.05
C SER A 627 -29.46 -5.31 -1.59
N TRP A 628 -30.37 -4.75 -0.79
CA TRP A 628 -31.77 -4.55 -1.12
C TRP A 628 -32.21 -3.14 -0.72
N SER A 629 -32.53 -2.29 -1.70
CA SER A 629 -33.18 -1.00 -1.49
C SER A 629 -34.65 -1.24 -1.15
N ILE A 630 -34.98 -1.24 0.14
CA ILE A 630 -36.34 -1.45 0.66
C ILE A 630 -37.27 -0.34 0.10
N ASN A 631 -36.79 0.90 0.14
CA ASN A 631 -37.40 2.07 -0.46
C ASN A 631 -36.29 3.09 -0.81
N ASN A 632 -36.65 4.32 -1.15
CA ASN A 632 -35.68 5.38 -1.52
C ASN A 632 -34.84 5.88 -0.34
N SER A 633 -35.27 5.61 0.90
CA SER A 633 -34.60 6.08 2.13
C SER A 633 -33.96 4.97 2.95
N ALA A 634 -34.10 3.69 2.56
CA ALA A 634 -33.59 2.58 3.34
C ALA A 634 -33.02 1.47 2.45
N ARG A 635 -31.78 1.12 2.67
CA ARG A 635 -31.05 0.01 2.00
C ARG A 635 -30.51 -0.98 3.04
N PHE A 636 -30.96 -2.20 2.99
CA PHE A 636 -30.39 -3.33 3.72
C PHE A 636 -29.23 -3.93 2.89
N PHE A 637 -28.16 -4.40 3.55
CA PHE A 637 -27.10 -5.14 2.90
C PHE A 637 -26.57 -6.25 3.80
N TYR A 638 -25.92 -7.23 3.17
CA TYR A 638 -25.29 -8.34 3.87
C TYR A 638 -23.98 -8.74 3.20
N ARG A 639 -23.06 -9.29 3.99
CA ARG A 639 -21.80 -9.89 3.54
C ARG A 639 -21.62 -11.23 4.24
N VAL A 640 -21.32 -12.27 3.48
CA VAL A 640 -20.91 -13.60 3.97
C VAL A 640 -19.50 -13.82 3.45
N MET A 641 -18.54 -13.65 4.32
CA MET A 641 -17.13 -13.83 4.01
C MET A 641 -16.71 -15.27 4.29
N ASN A 642 -15.81 -15.82 3.47
CA ASN A 642 -15.38 -17.22 3.57
C ASN A 642 -16.58 -18.20 3.62
N LEU A 643 -17.42 -18.17 2.59
CA LEU A 643 -18.68 -18.95 2.53
C LEU A 643 -18.47 -20.46 2.71
N THR A 644 -17.34 -20.98 2.25
CA THR A 644 -16.95 -22.40 2.32
C THR A 644 -16.40 -22.80 3.68
N ASP A 645 -16.10 -21.84 4.56
CA ASP A 645 -15.47 -22.04 5.88
C ASP A 645 -14.09 -22.69 5.78
N GLU A 646 -13.29 -22.20 4.81
CA GLU A 646 -11.91 -22.64 4.58
C GLU A 646 -11.01 -22.26 5.75
N ASP A 647 -10.17 -23.18 6.20
CA ASP A 647 -9.11 -22.92 7.18
C ASP A 647 -7.85 -22.44 6.41
N TYR A 648 -7.48 -21.18 6.55
CA TYR A 648 -6.38 -20.55 5.81
C TYR A 648 -5.54 -19.63 6.69
N ALA A 649 -4.38 -19.25 6.18
CA ALA A 649 -3.54 -18.20 6.75
C ALA A 649 -3.55 -16.95 5.86
N GLU A 650 -3.81 -15.78 6.45
CA GLU A 650 -3.66 -14.47 5.79
C GLU A 650 -2.19 -14.20 5.40
N ARG A 651 -1.26 -14.74 6.21
CA ARG A 651 0.18 -14.76 5.97
C ARG A 651 0.81 -15.97 6.63
N ALA A 652 1.74 -16.60 5.91
CA ALA A 652 2.63 -17.62 6.43
C ALA A 652 4.09 -17.20 6.21
N ASP A 653 4.95 -17.47 7.16
CA ASP A 653 6.39 -17.31 7.05
C ASP A 653 7.13 -18.31 7.95
N PHE A 654 8.42 -18.58 7.66
CA PHE A 654 9.27 -19.43 8.47
C PHE A 654 10.38 -18.62 9.12
N ALA A 655 10.40 -18.57 10.43
CA ALA A 655 11.46 -17.89 11.15
C ALA A 655 11.74 -18.53 12.51
N PHE A 656 12.98 -18.40 12.97
CA PHE A 656 13.46 -18.98 14.24
C PHE A 656 13.22 -20.50 14.36
N GLY A 657 13.26 -21.20 13.20
CA GLY A 657 13.11 -22.64 13.13
C GLY A 657 11.68 -23.16 13.27
N SER A 658 10.67 -22.34 12.96
CA SER A 658 9.27 -22.73 13.01
C SER A 658 8.46 -22.02 11.95
N ASP A 659 7.49 -22.74 11.38
CA ASP A 659 6.41 -22.15 10.59
C ASP A 659 5.57 -21.24 11.48
N ARG A 660 5.14 -20.09 10.93
CA ARG A 660 4.36 -19.08 11.63
C ARG A 660 3.19 -18.65 10.75
N TYR A 661 1.98 -18.62 11.33
CA TYR A 661 0.76 -18.31 10.59
C TYR A 661 -0.03 -17.20 11.25
N PHE A 662 -0.43 -16.20 10.47
CA PHE A 662 -1.49 -15.26 10.82
C PHE A 662 -2.80 -15.88 10.36
N VAL A 663 -3.60 -16.34 11.29
CA VAL A 663 -4.78 -17.17 11.00
C VAL A 663 -5.87 -16.35 10.35
N GLY A 664 -6.43 -16.88 9.25
CA GLY A 664 -7.57 -16.30 8.56
C GLY A 664 -8.87 -16.42 9.35
N THR A 665 -9.82 -15.57 9.02
CA THR A 665 -11.12 -15.53 9.70
C THR A 665 -12.04 -16.64 9.15
N PRO A 666 -12.75 -17.43 9.99
CA PRO A 666 -13.71 -18.42 9.54
C PRO A 666 -14.91 -17.73 8.87
N ARG A 667 -15.84 -18.53 8.36
CA ARG A 667 -17.07 -17.99 7.77
C ARG A 667 -17.73 -16.97 8.69
N SER A 668 -17.91 -15.75 8.17
CA SER A 668 -18.36 -14.60 8.92
C SER A 668 -19.52 -13.91 8.21
N VAL A 669 -20.58 -13.55 8.95
CA VAL A 669 -21.79 -12.93 8.41
C VAL A 669 -21.94 -11.53 8.99
N TYR A 670 -22.04 -10.54 8.12
CA TYR A 670 -22.28 -9.14 8.47
C TYR A 670 -23.62 -8.69 7.90
N LEU A 671 -24.36 -7.90 8.66
CA LEU A 671 -25.65 -7.35 8.27
C LEU A 671 -25.66 -5.85 8.54
N GLY A 672 -26.16 -5.08 7.59
CA GLY A 672 -26.16 -3.63 7.74
C GLY A 672 -27.40 -2.96 7.14
N LEU A 673 -27.64 -1.75 7.59
CA LEU A 673 -28.73 -0.88 7.17
C LEU A 673 -28.19 0.53 6.93
N THR A 674 -28.43 1.07 5.75
CA THR A 674 -28.22 2.49 5.42
C THR A 674 -29.56 3.19 5.38
N LEU A 675 -29.66 4.32 6.07
CA LEU A 675 -30.82 5.24 6.07
C LEU A 675 -30.41 6.57 5.44
N THR A 676 -31.16 7.02 4.42
CA THR A 676 -31.08 8.38 3.87
C THR A 676 -32.19 9.19 4.50
N ILE A 677 -31.83 10.32 5.12
CA ILE A 677 -32.71 11.17 5.96
C ILE A 677 -33.13 12.42 5.21
#